data_ad2b68ba9a4ee0ed19e8ce6f1b427d3b
#
_entry.id   ad2b68ba9a4ee0ed19e8ce6f1b427d3b
#
_cell.length_a   1.000
_cell.length_b   1.000
_cell.length_c   1.000
_cell.angle_alpha   90.00
_cell.angle_beta   90.00
_cell.angle_gamma   90.00
#
_symmetry.space_group_name_H-M   'P 1'
#
loop_
_entity.id
_entity.type
_entity.pdbx_description
1 polymer ?
#
loop_
_entity_poly.entity_id
_entity_poly.type
_entity_poly.pdbx_seq_one_letter_code
_entity_poly.pdbx_strand_id
1 'polypeptide(L)'
;MNKQEQERRAKLMRMQAERLPEIKRRFEENQNRSHFENTEEKPVETGAAVIFEQAQKRNFNSNFKPGGKDFRGKKSDRANGVNGANGTNNSDNQKSRNNRQNKNNKKRGNQGNAAENNPAVNDNDSRKVNLSVSTRRGEMVHHQRMLSQDVNAQATQHIIGVPVNKSRFNGYNGAQVTNAQLKAARPDPEAVRVIPIGGVGEFGIGKNMTVIEYKNEMIVIDMGVLFASEDYPGVNYMIPDIKYLEDNLSKVKAILFTHAHLDHIGACKHLLPKFGPLTPIYATDFTIGMIKRQMSEIDDLPELNYNVVDPFKHEKIQVSEHLSVEFVHMLHSIPGNCGLVIRTPNGVIYLSGDWRAEANPIDRQSDLERLDEIVKHEGISLMLNESTNIDSPGHHPHSEYDVGDNIGKVMDHYANGRVIISCFSSQINRIGMILEQAYRRGRKVAFAGFSMINNIEVALRAKCIKVPKDTVMKMEDIIKLPDDKVTIVCTGSQGELNAVLNRMVTGAHKFIKIKASDTIVFSSNPIPGNEPHVVNTVDGLLREGAQVIQNGKTHLTNIGPLHLSGHAYYEDHVDFVTRLQPLNYLPYHGEFFMMEHNAEMAENVVGISHDRILVADDGDIVELLPNKTIRKNGRISVGNKLYDDADKPVHEAVVKDRIHISREGIFMIVLTISKKTGRLIKTPDIVSRAFIYLDNSEELIGKIRHYLRVKTDKSISTEPEVKVLKEEVKEDITRILFDATGHTPIVIPVINKV
;
A
#
# COMPACT_ATOMS: atom_id res chain seq x y z
N MET A 1 -37.83 23.09 17.25
CA MET A 1 -37.16 23.78 16.11
C MET A 1 -37.51 25.26 16.16
N ASN A 2 -36.50 26.14 16.24
CA ASN A 2 -36.73 27.55 16.27
C ASN A 2 -36.99 28.08 14.83
N LYS A 3 -37.54 29.30 14.72
CA LYS A 3 -37.94 29.92 13.44
C LYS A 3 -36.74 30.09 12.47
N GLN A 4 -35.55 30.37 13.01
CA GLN A 4 -34.29 30.45 12.22
C GLN A 4 -33.88 29.13 11.58
N GLU A 5 -34.08 28.05 12.27
CA GLU A 5 -33.76 26.71 11.80
C GLU A 5 -34.75 26.22 10.73
N GLN A 6 -36.00 26.60 10.84
CA GLN A 6 -37.03 26.39 9.79
C GLN A 6 -36.75 27.21 8.53
N GLU A 7 -36.32 28.45 8.67
CA GLU A 7 -35.95 29.34 7.55
C GLU A 7 -34.65 28.82 6.86
N ARG A 8 -33.65 28.36 7.64
CA ARG A 8 -32.41 27.74 7.12
C ARG A 8 -32.71 26.48 6.33
N ARG A 9 -33.56 25.60 6.86
CA ARG A 9 -34.00 24.37 6.18
C ARG A 9 -34.76 24.64 4.89
N ALA A 10 -35.67 25.62 4.92
CA ALA A 10 -36.41 26.02 3.73
C ALA A 10 -35.52 26.64 2.65
N LYS A 11 -34.49 27.40 3.04
CA LYS A 11 -33.46 27.93 2.13
C LYS A 11 -32.62 26.82 1.51
N LEU A 12 -32.17 25.84 2.32
CA LEU A 12 -31.41 24.69 1.87
C LEU A 12 -32.20 23.81 0.89
N MET A 13 -33.48 23.52 1.20
CA MET A 13 -34.38 22.79 0.31
C MET A 13 -34.59 23.51 -1.04
N ARG A 14 -34.67 24.84 -1.05
CA ARG A 14 -34.73 25.61 -2.30
C ARG A 14 -33.45 25.51 -3.11
N MET A 15 -32.28 25.66 -2.46
CA MET A 15 -30.98 25.50 -3.13
C MET A 15 -30.79 24.09 -3.70
N GLN A 16 -31.22 23.04 -2.99
CA GLN A 16 -31.20 21.66 -3.46
C GLN A 16 -32.13 21.45 -4.66
N ALA A 17 -33.38 22.01 -4.58
CA ALA A 17 -34.34 21.92 -5.67
C ALA A 17 -33.87 22.66 -6.95
N GLU A 18 -33.11 23.74 -6.77
CA GLU A 18 -32.53 24.52 -7.88
C GLU A 18 -31.30 23.82 -8.49
N ARG A 19 -30.48 23.15 -7.70
CA ARG A 19 -29.27 22.42 -8.16
C ARG A 19 -29.58 21.04 -8.82
N LEU A 20 -30.61 20.36 -8.34
CA LEU A 20 -30.92 19.00 -8.81
C LEU A 20 -31.14 18.90 -10.33
N PRO A 21 -31.87 19.81 -11.00
CA PRO A 21 -32.00 19.79 -12.45
C PRO A 21 -30.70 20.04 -13.20
N GLU A 22 -29.80 20.88 -12.69
CA GLU A 22 -28.52 21.18 -13.28
C GLU A 22 -27.56 20.00 -13.13
N ILE A 23 -27.56 19.34 -11.98
CA ILE A 23 -26.80 18.11 -11.73
C ILE A 23 -27.27 17.02 -12.68
N LYS A 24 -28.58 16.78 -12.80
CA LYS A 24 -29.14 15.80 -13.74
C LYS A 24 -28.75 16.12 -15.18
N ARG A 25 -28.85 17.38 -15.60
CA ARG A 25 -28.47 17.83 -16.94
C ARG A 25 -27.00 17.57 -17.24
N ARG A 26 -26.06 17.87 -16.30
CA ARG A 26 -24.63 17.61 -16.48
C ARG A 26 -24.33 16.12 -16.65
N PHE A 27 -24.97 15.26 -15.88
CA PHE A 27 -24.82 13.82 -16.03
C PHE A 27 -25.41 13.31 -17.35
N GLU A 28 -26.54 13.84 -17.81
CA GLU A 28 -27.15 13.52 -19.11
C GLU A 28 -26.31 14.04 -20.28
N GLU A 29 -25.75 15.25 -20.20
CA GLU A 29 -24.81 15.81 -21.19
C GLU A 29 -23.55 14.95 -21.30
N ASN A 30 -23.05 14.41 -20.18
CA ASN A 30 -21.91 13.50 -20.15
C ASN A 30 -22.24 12.14 -20.78
N GLN A 31 -23.45 11.61 -20.58
CA GLN A 31 -23.88 10.36 -21.21
C GLN A 31 -24.04 10.50 -22.72
N ASN A 32 -24.60 11.62 -23.21
CA ASN A 32 -24.81 11.84 -24.65
C ASN A 32 -23.52 12.06 -25.47
N ARG A 33 -22.36 12.32 -24.83
CA ARG A 33 -21.06 12.41 -25.48
C ARG A 33 -20.35 11.08 -25.68
N SER A 34 -20.85 9.98 -25.09
CA SER A 34 -20.20 8.67 -25.08
C SER A 34 -20.59 7.75 -26.27
N HIS A 35 -21.37 8.21 -27.23
CA HIS A 35 -21.70 7.44 -28.44
C HIS A 35 -20.56 7.46 -29.45
N PHE A 36 -19.55 6.63 -29.21
CA PHE A 36 -18.70 6.14 -30.31
C PHE A 36 -19.23 4.77 -30.77
N GLU A 37 -19.54 4.69 -32.05
CA GLU A 37 -20.02 3.48 -32.73
C GLU A 37 -19.08 2.30 -32.44
N ASN A 38 -19.62 1.26 -31.82
CA ASN A 38 -19.00 -0.06 -31.72
C ASN A 38 -18.96 -0.71 -33.13
N THR A 39 -17.87 -0.48 -33.84
CA THR A 39 -17.55 -1.38 -34.96
C THR A 39 -16.98 -2.66 -34.39
N GLU A 40 -17.71 -3.76 -34.52
CA GLU A 40 -17.27 -5.11 -34.21
C GLU A 40 -16.10 -5.53 -35.13
N GLU A 41 -14.89 -5.15 -34.76
CA GLU A 41 -13.69 -5.81 -35.27
C GLU A 41 -13.28 -6.95 -34.32
N LYS A 42 -13.15 -8.16 -34.88
CA LYS A 42 -12.66 -9.33 -34.13
C LYS A 42 -11.32 -9.05 -33.48
N PRO A 43 -11.09 -9.48 -32.22
CA PRO A 43 -9.83 -9.26 -31.50
C PRO A 43 -8.65 -9.88 -32.27
N VAL A 44 -7.60 -9.13 -32.45
CA VAL A 44 -6.42 -9.56 -33.20
C VAL A 44 -5.49 -10.35 -32.28
N GLU A 45 -5.32 -11.64 -32.59
CA GLU A 45 -4.68 -12.67 -31.77
C GLU A 45 -3.18 -12.47 -31.47
N THR A 46 -2.42 -11.69 -32.24
CA THR A 46 -0.95 -11.69 -32.17
C THR A 46 -0.38 -10.92 -30.96
N GLY A 47 -0.92 -9.77 -30.60
CA GLY A 47 -0.45 -8.99 -29.44
C GLY A 47 -0.80 -9.64 -28.10
N ALA A 48 -2.00 -10.22 -28.00
CA ALA A 48 -2.45 -10.98 -26.85
C ALA A 48 -1.57 -12.22 -26.61
N ALA A 49 -1.21 -12.95 -27.66
CA ALA A 49 -0.34 -14.14 -27.57
C ALA A 49 1.02 -13.83 -26.92
N VAL A 50 1.62 -12.68 -27.22
CA VAL A 50 2.88 -12.25 -26.61
C VAL A 50 2.74 -12.03 -25.10
N ILE A 51 1.65 -11.44 -24.65
CA ILE A 51 1.37 -11.19 -23.25
C ILE A 51 1.11 -12.51 -22.51
N PHE A 52 0.30 -13.38 -23.04
CA PHE A 52 0.04 -14.71 -22.47
C PHE A 52 1.32 -15.56 -22.36
N GLU A 53 2.17 -15.55 -23.40
CA GLU A 53 3.46 -16.26 -23.34
C GLU A 53 4.41 -15.67 -22.29
N GLN A 54 4.42 -14.34 -22.11
CA GLN A 54 5.21 -13.69 -21.06
C GLN A 54 4.72 -14.06 -19.66
N ALA A 55 3.41 -14.10 -19.44
CA ALA A 55 2.82 -14.48 -18.17
C ALA A 55 3.09 -15.94 -17.83
N GLN A 56 2.92 -16.87 -18.77
CA GLN A 56 3.19 -18.30 -18.57
C GLN A 56 4.66 -18.62 -18.28
N LYS A 57 5.62 -18.01 -19.00
CA LYS A 57 7.06 -18.23 -18.75
C LYS A 57 7.51 -17.79 -17.35
N ARG A 58 6.82 -16.85 -16.73
CA ARG A 58 7.15 -16.37 -15.38
C ARG A 58 6.56 -17.23 -14.28
N ASN A 59 5.43 -17.88 -14.50
CA ASN A 59 4.89 -18.87 -13.56
C ASN A 59 5.80 -20.09 -13.39
N PHE A 60 6.56 -20.47 -14.43
CA PHE A 60 7.58 -21.55 -14.34
C PHE A 60 8.86 -21.14 -13.62
N ASN A 61 9.16 -19.84 -13.51
CA ASN A 61 10.38 -19.32 -12.86
C ASN A 61 10.18 -18.83 -11.41
N SER A 62 8.98 -18.83 -10.87
CA SER A 62 8.70 -18.46 -9.47
C SER A 62 9.20 -19.51 -8.46
N ASN A 63 9.68 -20.67 -8.91
CA ASN A 63 10.37 -21.67 -8.10
C ASN A 63 11.87 -21.38 -7.82
N PHE A 64 12.31 -20.12 -7.94
CA PHE A 64 13.66 -19.72 -7.57
C PHE A 64 13.75 -19.59 -6.05
N LYS A 65 14.19 -20.68 -5.38
CA LYS A 65 14.65 -20.64 -4.00
C LYS A 65 15.87 -19.71 -3.89
N PRO A 66 15.93 -18.78 -2.93
CA PRO A 66 17.16 -18.05 -2.65
C PRO A 66 18.23 -19.05 -2.20
N GLY A 67 19.39 -19.01 -2.83
CA GLY A 67 20.50 -19.91 -2.52
C GLY A 67 21.03 -19.70 -1.11
N GLY A 68 20.56 -20.48 -0.17
CA GLY A 68 21.15 -20.65 1.14
C GLY A 68 22.42 -21.49 1.03
N LYS A 69 23.55 -20.92 1.37
CA LYS A 69 24.78 -21.67 1.57
C LYS A 69 24.63 -22.56 2.80
N ASP A 70 24.52 -23.87 2.56
CA ASP A 70 24.53 -24.90 3.60
C ASP A 70 25.88 -24.93 4.32
N PHE A 71 25.91 -24.53 5.58
CA PHE A 71 26.90 -24.97 6.55
C PHE A 71 26.35 -26.20 7.29
N ARG A 72 26.60 -27.39 6.79
CA ARG A 72 26.39 -28.63 7.55
C ARG A 72 27.70 -29.09 8.17
N GLY A 73 27.78 -28.94 9.47
CA GLY A 73 28.73 -29.62 10.33
C GLY A 73 28.43 -31.13 10.39
N LYS A 74 29.46 -31.92 10.20
CA LYS A 74 29.46 -33.39 10.39
C LYS A 74 29.12 -33.78 11.84
N LYS A 75 28.13 -34.65 12.02
CA LYS A 75 28.10 -35.59 13.17
C LYS A 75 27.99 -37.00 12.65
N SER A 76 28.94 -37.79 13.10
CA SER A 76 29.00 -39.26 13.05
C SER A 76 27.98 -39.85 14.04
N ASP A 77 27.29 -40.94 13.68
CA ASP A 77 27.35 -42.21 14.41
C ASP A 77 26.38 -43.26 13.81
N ARG A 78 27.00 -44.38 13.50
CA ARG A 78 26.69 -45.85 13.69
C ARG A 78 25.21 -46.22 14.03
N ALA A 79 24.55 -47.13 13.35
CA ALA A 79 24.77 -48.57 13.29
C ALA A 79 23.54 -49.35 12.78
N ASN A 80 23.80 -50.45 12.11
CA ASN A 80 22.99 -51.69 11.96
C ASN A 80 21.67 -51.62 11.18
N GLY A 81 21.34 -52.38 10.23
CA GLY A 81 21.89 -53.64 9.70
C GLY A 81 20.79 -54.33 8.88
N VAL A 82 21.25 -55.16 7.97
CA VAL A 82 20.64 -56.40 7.46
C VAL A 82 19.72 -56.36 6.21
N ASN A 83 20.33 -56.92 5.10
CA ASN A 83 19.79 -57.83 4.06
C ASN A 83 18.66 -57.35 3.12
N GLY A 84 18.80 -57.52 1.85
CA GLY A 84 19.21 -58.55 0.95
C GLY A 84 18.96 -58.22 -0.52
N ALA A 85 19.92 -58.57 -1.26
CA ALA A 85 20.03 -59.41 -2.41
C ALA A 85 19.53 -58.97 -3.80
N ASN A 86 20.49 -59.06 -4.71
CA ASN A 86 20.42 -59.45 -6.15
C ASN A 86 19.85 -58.41 -7.15
N GLY A 87 20.50 -58.15 -8.21
CA GLY A 87 21.63 -58.73 -8.91
C GLY A 87 21.88 -58.02 -10.23
N THR A 88 23.12 -58.12 -10.59
CA THR A 88 23.73 -58.33 -11.94
C THR A 88 23.65 -57.22 -12.98
N ASN A 89 24.76 -56.75 -13.24
CA ASN A 89 25.74 -56.95 -14.32
C ASN A 89 25.89 -55.79 -15.33
N ASN A 90 27.14 -55.38 -15.37
CA ASN A 90 28.08 -55.25 -16.51
C ASN A 90 27.82 -54.10 -17.49
N SER A 91 28.80 -53.44 -17.95
CA SER A 91 30.25 -53.53 -18.08
C SER A 91 30.81 -52.27 -18.73
N ASP A 92 31.99 -51.93 -18.29
CA ASP A 92 33.18 -51.60 -19.07
C ASP A 92 33.24 -50.34 -19.95
N ASN A 93 34.13 -49.53 -19.76
CA ASN A 93 35.56 -49.44 -20.14
C ASN A 93 35.97 -47.96 -20.29
N GLN A 94 36.92 -47.62 -19.51
CA GLN A 94 38.35 -47.37 -19.72
C GLN A 94 38.80 -46.08 -20.40
N LYS A 95 39.66 -45.46 -19.61
CA LYS A 95 40.98 -44.87 -19.91
C LYS A 95 41.00 -43.55 -20.67
N SER A 96 41.86 -42.63 -20.39
CA SER A 96 43.13 -42.53 -19.64
C SER A 96 43.64 -41.08 -19.67
N ARG A 97 44.29 -40.66 -18.59
CA ARG A 97 45.66 -40.07 -18.52
C ARG A 97 45.96 -38.86 -19.43
N ASN A 98 46.60 -37.84 -19.02
CA ASN A 98 47.74 -37.52 -18.14
C ASN A 98 47.94 -36.00 -18.19
N ASN A 99 48.17 -35.32 -17.12
CA ASN A 99 49.42 -35.06 -16.38
C ASN A 99 50.28 -33.86 -16.82
N ARG A 100 50.66 -33.11 -15.81
CA ARG A 100 51.89 -32.34 -15.55
C ARG A 100 51.86 -30.84 -15.82
N GLN A 101 51.88 -30.09 -14.73
CA GLN A 101 53.06 -29.60 -13.98
C GLN A 101 53.84 -28.53 -14.79
N ASN A 102 54.26 -27.42 -14.35
CA ASN A 102 54.81 -26.97 -13.08
C ASN A 102 55.42 -25.56 -13.27
N LYS A 103 55.40 -24.78 -12.20
CA LYS A 103 56.50 -23.97 -11.65
C LYS A 103 57.00 -22.67 -12.30
N ASN A 104 56.82 -21.65 -11.52
CA ASN A 104 57.87 -20.82 -10.86
C ASN A 104 58.67 -19.82 -11.68
N ASN A 105 58.67 -18.63 -11.28
CA ASN A 105 59.66 -17.86 -10.49
C ASN A 105 59.97 -16.48 -11.02
N LYS A 106 59.75 -15.54 -10.12
CA LYS A 106 60.68 -14.54 -9.53
C LYS A 106 61.49 -13.58 -10.42
N LYS A 107 61.32 -12.34 -10.04
CA LYS A 107 62.36 -11.35 -9.65
C LYS A 107 62.81 -10.28 -10.63
N ARG A 108 62.71 -9.06 -10.09
CA ARG A 108 63.69 -7.93 -10.10
C ARG A 108 63.97 -7.30 -11.48
N GLY A 109 64.03 -6.04 -11.57
CA GLY A 109 64.47 -4.86 -10.84
C GLY A 109 64.55 -3.70 -11.78
N ASN A 110 64.33 -2.60 -11.27
CA ASN A 110 65.17 -1.45 -11.02
C ASN A 110 65.58 -0.52 -12.18
N GLN A 111 65.35 0.78 -11.87
CA GLN A 111 66.13 1.98 -12.30
C GLN A 111 65.88 2.46 -13.73
N GLY A 112 65.74 3.73 -13.97
CA GLY A 112 66.03 4.95 -13.25
C GLY A 112 65.78 6.18 -14.18
N ASN A 113 65.64 7.32 -13.50
CA ASN A 113 66.12 8.68 -13.85
C ASN A 113 65.78 9.26 -15.25
N ALA A 114 65.47 10.52 -15.41
CA ALA A 114 65.75 11.79 -14.78
C ALA A 114 64.84 12.83 -15.39
N ALA A 115 64.38 13.74 -14.63
CA ALA A 115 64.84 15.11 -14.43
C ALA A 115 64.30 16.17 -15.41
N GLU A 116 63.89 17.23 -14.76
CA GLU A 116 63.97 18.67 -14.98
C GLU A 116 62.76 19.32 -15.66
N ASN A 117 62.11 20.40 -15.22
CA ASN A 117 62.57 21.54 -14.44
C ASN A 117 61.36 22.34 -13.91
N ASN A 118 61.52 22.87 -12.69
CA ASN A 118 60.73 23.95 -12.14
C ASN A 118 61.20 25.32 -12.68
N PRO A 119 60.46 26.45 -12.53
CA PRO A 119 60.74 27.26 -11.39
C PRO A 119 59.49 27.84 -10.66
N ALA A 120 59.77 28.10 -9.38
CA ALA A 120 58.98 28.73 -8.35
C ALA A 120 58.73 30.21 -8.53
N VAL A 121 57.64 30.74 -7.93
CA VAL A 121 57.63 32.07 -7.26
C VAL A 121 56.73 31.97 -6.02
N ASN A 122 57.29 32.40 -4.90
CA ASN A 122 56.77 32.74 -3.60
C ASN A 122 55.52 33.67 -3.65
N ASP A 123 54.65 33.87 -2.67
CA ASP A 123 54.85 34.07 -1.22
C ASP A 123 53.49 34.21 -0.51
N ASN A 124 53.44 33.76 0.72
CA ASN A 124 52.67 34.23 1.89
C ASN A 124 51.26 34.84 1.72
N ASP A 125 50.26 34.21 2.28
CA ASP A 125 49.59 34.79 3.45
C ASP A 125 48.82 33.73 4.29
N SER A 126 49.26 33.61 5.55
CA SER A 126 48.68 32.80 6.58
C SER A 126 47.47 33.51 7.22
N ARG A 127 46.24 33.07 6.99
CA ARG A 127 45.15 33.37 7.93
C ARG A 127 44.46 32.08 8.38
N LYS A 128 44.80 31.69 9.59
CA LYS A 128 44.03 30.74 10.37
C LYS A 128 42.62 31.29 10.58
N VAL A 129 41.61 30.61 10.02
CA VAL A 129 40.21 30.78 10.41
C VAL A 129 39.86 29.60 11.30
N ASN A 130 39.78 29.86 12.58
CA ASN A 130 39.16 29.01 13.58
C ASN A 130 37.65 28.97 13.30
N LEU A 131 37.13 27.87 12.78
CA LEU A 131 35.71 27.58 12.78
C LEU A 131 35.36 26.81 14.04
N SER A 132 34.89 27.55 15.02
CA SER A 132 34.13 26.98 16.14
C SER A 132 32.76 26.52 15.59
N VAL A 133 32.56 25.22 15.50
CA VAL A 133 31.26 24.63 15.26
C VAL A 133 30.46 24.68 16.56
N SER A 134 29.65 25.73 16.73
CA SER A 134 28.65 25.78 17.78
C SER A 134 27.36 25.08 17.31
N THR A 135 26.93 24.21 18.15
CA THR A 135 25.68 23.44 18.12
C THR A 135 24.45 24.28 17.78
N ARG A 136 23.95 24.15 16.55
CA ARG A 136 22.63 24.63 16.11
C ARG A 136 21.74 23.49 15.53
N ARG A 137 21.69 22.36 16.19
CA ARG A 137 20.78 21.28 15.81
C ARG A 137 19.35 21.43 16.36
N GLY A 138 19.16 22.23 17.40
CA GLY A 138 17.84 22.51 17.98
C GLY A 138 16.97 23.50 17.20
N GLU A 139 17.60 24.49 16.58
CA GLU A 139 16.85 25.56 15.88
C GLU A 139 16.36 25.16 14.48
N MET A 140 17.04 24.25 13.77
CA MET A 140 16.59 23.79 12.45
C MET A 140 15.35 22.89 12.52
N VAL A 141 15.25 22.05 13.56
CA VAL A 141 14.06 21.20 13.74
C VAL A 141 12.84 22.03 14.15
N HIS A 142 13.08 23.12 14.90
CA HIS A 142 11.99 24.03 15.28
C HIS A 142 11.53 24.90 14.11
N HIS A 143 12.45 25.30 13.23
CA HIS A 143 12.14 26.08 12.03
C HIS A 143 11.42 25.26 10.95
N GLN A 144 11.77 23.98 10.78
CA GLN A 144 11.01 23.07 9.89
C GLN A 144 9.61 22.75 10.42
N ARG A 145 9.43 22.63 11.74
CA ARG A 145 8.10 22.49 12.36
C ARG A 145 7.25 23.75 12.23
N MET A 146 7.85 24.94 12.33
CA MET A 146 7.13 26.19 12.12
C MET A 146 6.75 26.39 10.65
N LEU A 147 7.64 26.08 9.70
CA LEU A 147 7.33 26.19 8.26
C LEU A 147 6.27 25.18 7.80
N SER A 148 6.21 23.97 8.37
CA SER A 148 5.16 23.01 8.06
C SER A 148 3.80 23.40 8.69
N GLN A 149 3.79 24.05 9.86
CA GLN A 149 2.57 24.59 10.47
C GLN A 149 2.07 25.85 9.75
N ASP A 150 2.96 26.74 9.30
CA ASP A 150 2.56 27.97 8.60
C ASP A 150 2.09 27.72 7.16
N VAL A 151 2.64 26.72 6.46
CA VAL A 151 2.18 26.36 5.11
C VAL A 151 0.81 25.69 5.15
N ASN A 152 0.53 24.84 6.14
CA ASN A 152 -0.80 24.28 6.34
C ASN A 152 -1.81 25.32 6.83
N ALA A 153 -1.41 26.25 7.69
CA ALA A 153 -2.29 27.32 8.14
C ALA A 153 -2.66 28.33 7.05
N GLN A 154 -1.76 28.62 6.11
CA GLN A 154 -2.06 29.52 4.99
C GLN A 154 -2.84 28.86 3.86
N ALA A 155 -2.64 27.56 3.61
CA ALA A 155 -3.46 26.81 2.66
C ALA A 155 -4.92 26.64 3.16
N THR A 156 -5.12 26.48 4.47
CA THR A 156 -6.46 26.32 5.07
C THR A 156 -7.21 27.65 5.17
N GLN A 157 -6.54 28.80 5.23
CA GLN A 157 -7.21 30.10 5.35
C GLN A 157 -7.78 30.65 4.03
N HIS A 158 -7.42 30.11 2.88
CA HIS A 158 -7.92 30.57 1.58
C HIS A 158 -9.06 29.74 0.98
N ILE A 159 -9.43 28.60 1.57
CA ILE A 159 -10.36 27.66 0.94
C ILE A 159 -11.77 27.68 1.54
N ILE A 160 -12.00 28.01 2.82
CA ILE A 160 -13.36 28.01 3.37
C ILE A 160 -13.53 29.10 4.46
N GLY A 161 -14.30 30.13 4.19
CA GLY A 161 -14.82 31.10 5.18
C GLY A 161 -15.94 30.53 6.06
N VAL A 162 -15.89 29.25 6.45
CA VAL A 162 -16.90 28.61 7.31
C VAL A 162 -16.28 28.39 8.68
N PRO A 163 -16.90 28.90 9.76
CA PRO A 163 -16.40 28.70 11.11
C PRO A 163 -16.49 27.23 11.50
N VAL A 164 -15.36 26.62 11.80
CA VAL A 164 -15.26 25.25 12.33
C VAL A 164 -16.07 25.17 13.64
N ASN A 165 -17.07 24.32 13.67
CA ASN A 165 -17.90 24.10 14.85
C ASN A 165 -17.14 23.30 15.89
N LYS A 166 -16.56 23.98 16.89
CA LYS A 166 -15.75 23.38 17.97
C LYS A 166 -16.48 22.38 18.87
N SER A 167 -17.79 22.18 18.70
CA SER A 167 -18.59 21.29 19.56
C SER A 167 -18.32 19.79 19.31
N ARG A 168 -17.81 19.39 18.14
CA ARG A 168 -17.43 18.01 17.85
C ARG A 168 -16.13 17.58 18.54
N PHE A 169 -15.21 18.52 18.78
CA PHE A 169 -13.90 18.23 19.42
C PHE A 169 -13.94 18.05 20.93
N ASN A 170 -15.04 18.37 21.61
CA ASN A 170 -15.12 18.25 23.07
C ASN A 170 -15.31 16.83 23.62
N GLY A 171 -15.34 15.82 22.76
CA GLY A 171 -15.45 14.40 23.14
C GLY A 171 -14.13 13.60 23.11
N TYR A 172 -13.08 14.13 22.49
CA TYR A 172 -11.80 13.47 22.32
C TYR A 172 -10.68 14.09 23.16
N ASN A 173 -10.75 13.94 24.49
CA ASN A 173 -9.56 13.92 25.31
C ASN A 173 -9.04 12.48 25.25
N GLY A 174 -7.78 12.27 24.86
CA GLY A 174 -7.09 10.97 24.79
C GLY A 174 -7.01 10.22 26.14
N ALA A 175 -8.12 10.14 26.85
CA ALA A 175 -8.32 9.30 28.02
C ALA A 175 -8.58 7.87 27.51
N GLN A 176 -7.70 6.94 27.86
CA GLN A 176 -7.97 5.52 27.77
C GLN A 176 -9.43 5.25 28.14
N VAL A 177 -10.21 4.80 27.16
CA VAL A 177 -11.61 4.39 27.38
C VAL A 177 -11.57 3.29 28.43
N THR A 178 -12.02 3.60 29.64
CA THR A 178 -12.06 2.62 30.71
C THR A 178 -13.11 1.55 30.40
N ASN A 179 -12.86 0.30 30.78
CA ASN A 179 -13.79 -0.83 30.62
C ASN A 179 -15.22 -0.58 31.13
N ALA A 180 -15.47 0.51 31.85
CA ALA A 180 -16.78 0.95 32.31
C ALA A 180 -17.61 1.69 31.23
N GLN A 181 -16.94 2.31 30.25
CA GLN A 181 -17.61 3.01 29.11
C GLN A 181 -17.98 2.06 27.97
N LEU A 182 -17.43 0.84 27.96
CA LEU A 182 -17.75 -0.24 27.03
C LEU A 182 -19.01 -1.05 27.38
N LYS A 183 -19.83 -0.61 28.35
CA LYS A 183 -21.19 -1.16 28.49
C LYS A 183 -22.04 -0.67 27.33
N ALA A 184 -21.85 -1.31 26.17
CA ALA A 184 -22.76 -1.21 25.04
C ALA A 184 -24.20 -1.33 25.55
N ALA A 185 -25.09 -0.44 25.11
CA ALA A 185 -26.51 -0.66 25.25
C ALA A 185 -26.79 -2.07 24.72
N ARG A 186 -27.75 -2.80 25.31
CA ARG A 186 -28.07 -4.14 24.78
C ARG A 186 -28.33 -4.01 23.30
N PRO A 187 -27.68 -4.83 22.46
CA PRO A 187 -27.89 -4.78 21.01
C PRO A 187 -29.39 -4.93 20.72
N ASP A 188 -29.92 -4.09 19.85
CA ASP A 188 -31.27 -4.28 19.35
C ASP A 188 -31.26 -5.54 18.48
N PRO A 189 -32.04 -6.59 18.79
CA PRO A 189 -32.03 -7.84 18.04
C PRO A 189 -32.56 -7.69 16.60
N GLU A 190 -33.27 -6.61 16.32
CA GLU A 190 -33.82 -6.27 15.00
C GLU A 190 -32.97 -5.20 14.27
N ALA A 191 -31.86 -4.76 14.84
CA ALA A 191 -30.94 -3.84 14.15
C ALA A 191 -30.10 -4.56 13.10
N VAL A 192 -29.91 -3.89 11.96
CA VAL A 192 -28.85 -4.24 10.99
C VAL A 192 -27.57 -3.54 11.42
N ARG A 193 -26.48 -4.28 11.54
CA ARG A 193 -25.19 -3.76 11.97
C ARG A 193 -24.26 -3.59 10.79
N VAL A 194 -23.64 -2.44 10.69
CA VAL A 194 -22.52 -2.13 9.79
C VAL A 194 -21.28 -2.02 10.65
N ILE A 195 -20.30 -2.86 10.38
CA ILE A 195 -19.09 -3.00 11.21
C ILE A 195 -17.86 -2.91 10.28
N PRO A 196 -17.20 -1.75 10.17
CA PRO A 196 -15.90 -1.66 9.52
C PRO A 196 -14.87 -2.48 10.29
N ILE A 197 -14.22 -3.45 9.66
CA ILE A 197 -13.08 -4.21 10.21
C ILE A 197 -11.77 -3.51 9.83
N GLY A 198 -11.78 -2.76 8.74
CA GLY A 198 -10.71 -1.95 8.20
C GLY A 198 -11.22 -0.99 7.14
N GLY A 199 -10.42 0.00 6.79
CA GLY A 199 -10.74 0.97 5.74
C GLY A 199 -11.30 2.29 6.26
N VAL A 200 -11.30 2.52 7.59
CA VAL A 200 -11.75 3.78 8.20
C VAL A 200 -10.83 4.16 9.37
N GLY A 201 -10.77 5.43 9.72
CA GLY A 201 -10.03 5.93 10.89
C GLY A 201 -8.51 6.07 10.67
N GLU A 202 -7.71 5.65 11.66
CA GLU A 202 -6.26 5.86 11.70
C GLU A 202 -5.50 5.25 10.51
N PHE A 203 -6.04 4.19 9.91
CA PHE A 203 -5.46 3.50 8.75
C PHE A 203 -6.46 3.45 7.60
N GLY A 204 -7.16 4.55 7.37
CA GLY A 204 -8.37 4.58 6.57
C GLY A 204 -8.22 4.33 5.08
N ILE A 205 -7.05 4.59 4.47
CA ILE A 205 -6.80 4.27 3.07
C ILE A 205 -6.02 2.95 3.02
N GLY A 206 -6.73 1.84 2.93
CA GLY A 206 -6.17 0.49 2.86
C GLY A 206 -6.89 -0.50 3.76
N LYS A 207 -6.56 -1.79 3.62
CA LYS A 207 -7.17 -2.92 4.33
C LYS A 207 -8.70 -2.87 4.45
N ASN A 208 -9.37 -2.38 3.38
CA ASN A 208 -10.81 -2.25 3.37
C ASN A 208 -11.50 -3.59 3.64
N MET A 209 -12.37 -3.60 4.64
CA MET A 209 -13.19 -4.75 4.99
C MET A 209 -14.36 -4.29 5.85
N THR A 210 -15.57 -4.57 5.40
CA THR A 210 -16.80 -4.21 6.14
C THR A 210 -17.71 -5.42 6.28
N VAL A 211 -18.37 -5.54 7.42
CA VAL A 211 -19.37 -6.57 7.71
C VAL A 211 -20.75 -5.94 7.81
N ILE A 212 -21.72 -6.51 7.09
CA ILE A 212 -23.15 -6.24 7.29
C ILE A 212 -23.73 -7.45 8.02
N GLU A 213 -24.22 -7.25 9.23
CA GLU A 213 -24.77 -8.32 10.06
C GLU A 213 -26.24 -8.07 10.40
N TYR A 214 -27.08 -9.07 10.20
CA TYR A 214 -28.44 -9.11 10.71
C TYR A 214 -28.72 -10.48 11.31
N LYS A 215 -28.97 -10.51 12.64
CA LYS A 215 -29.19 -11.76 13.39
C LYS A 215 -28.05 -12.79 13.18
N ASN A 216 -28.35 -13.89 12.51
CA ASN A 216 -27.39 -14.97 12.23
C ASN A 216 -26.91 -14.95 10.77
N GLU A 217 -26.95 -13.82 10.12
CA GLU A 217 -26.54 -13.63 8.72
C GLU A 217 -25.54 -12.52 8.62
N MET A 218 -24.43 -12.78 7.95
CA MET A 218 -23.36 -11.82 7.67
C MET A 218 -22.99 -11.81 6.21
N ILE A 219 -22.77 -10.63 5.67
CA ILE A 219 -22.09 -10.38 4.41
C ILE A 219 -20.75 -9.75 4.74
N VAL A 220 -19.67 -10.22 4.12
CA VAL A 220 -18.34 -9.62 4.18
C VAL A 220 -18.08 -8.89 2.88
N ILE A 221 -17.64 -7.65 2.93
CA ILE A 221 -17.36 -6.79 1.78
C ILE A 221 -15.89 -6.44 1.82
N ASP A 222 -15.17 -6.79 0.74
CA ASP A 222 -13.74 -6.57 0.53
C ASP A 222 -12.80 -7.24 1.55
N MET A 223 -11.54 -7.43 1.15
CA MET A 223 -10.44 -7.99 1.95
C MET A 223 -9.12 -7.35 1.52
N GLY A 224 -8.92 -6.11 1.92
CA GLY A 224 -7.81 -5.30 1.48
C GLY A 224 -6.53 -5.47 2.27
N VAL A 225 -5.44 -4.94 1.72
CA VAL A 225 -4.16 -4.73 2.42
C VAL A 225 -3.91 -3.24 2.61
N LEU A 226 -3.10 -2.92 3.61
CA LEU A 226 -2.46 -1.63 3.79
C LEU A 226 -0.95 -1.83 3.68
N PHE A 227 -0.28 -1.10 2.79
CA PHE A 227 1.18 -1.10 2.73
C PHE A 227 1.76 -0.37 3.94
N ALA A 228 2.78 -0.97 4.56
CA ALA A 228 3.39 -0.42 5.76
C ALA A 228 4.24 0.83 5.43
N SER A 229 4.16 1.84 6.28
CA SER A 229 5.05 3.00 6.26
C SER A 229 6.45 2.65 6.81
N GLU A 230 7.41 3.57 6.68
CA GLU A 230 8.76 3.43 7.26
C GLU A 230 8.75 3.30 8.80
N ASP A 231 7.65 3.66 9.46
CA ASP A 231 7.45 3.48 10.90
C ASP A 231 7.34 2.00 11.32
N TYR A 232 7.16 1.07 10.37
CA TYR A 232 7.07 -0.36 10.60
C TYR A 232 8.25 -1.13 9.98
N PRO A 233 9.47 -1.00 10.52
CA PRO A 233 10.68 -1.58 9.92
C PRO A 233 10.58 -3.09 9.74
N GLY A 234 10.76 -3.55 8.47
CA GLY A 234 10.70 -4.95 8.09
C GLY A 234 9.29 -5.53 8.05
N VAL A 235 8.27 -4.68 7.95
CA VAL A 235 6.91 -5.02 7.56
C VAL A 235 6.67 -4.47 6.16
N ASN A 236 6.11 -5.28 5.28
CA ASN A 236 5.78 -4.88 3.92
C ASN A 236 4.32 -4.42 3.83
N TYR A 237 3.41 -5.17 4.44
CA TYR A 237 1.99 -4.82 4.47
C TYR A 237 1.29 -5.40 5.70
N MET A 238 0.08 -4.88 5.92
CA MET A 238 -0.84 -5.26 6.99
C MET A 238 -2.15 -5.73 6.40
N ILE A 239 -2.81 -6.69 7.08
CA ILE A 239 -4.16 -7.13 6.75
C ILE A 239 -5.06 -7.02 7.98
N PRO A 240 -6.40 -6.97 7.81
CA PRO A 240 -7.32 -6.96 8.93
C PRO A 240 -7.18 -8.21 9.82
N ASP A 241 -7.27 -8.06 11.14
CA ASP A 241 -7.48 -9.20 12.02
C ASP A 241 -8.98 -9.56 12.04
N ILE A 242 -9.28 -10.72 11.49
CA ILE A 242 -10.65 -11.19 11.32
C ILE A 242 -11.14 -12.09 12.47
N LYS A 243 -10.58 -11.94 13.67
CA LYS A 243 -10.97 -12.77 14.82
C LYS A 243 -12.48 -12.79 15.08
N TYR A 244 -13.15 -11.63 14.91
CA TYR A 244 -14.60 -11.54 15.02
C TYR A 244 -15.34 -12.44 14.01
N LEU A 245 -14.85 -12.49 12.77
CA LEU A 245 -15.43 -13.35 11.72
C LEU A 245 -15.08 -14.83 11.96
N GLU A 246 -13.86 -15.14 12.40
CA GLU A 246 -13.45 -16.51 12.75
C GLU A 246 -14.35 -17.10 13.85
N ASP A 247 -14.77 -16.29 14.83
CA ASP A 247 -15.68 -16.70 15.90
C ASP A 247 -17.14 -16.82 15.42
N ASN A 248 -17.47 -16.30 14.22
CA ASN A 248 -18.83 -16.26 13.67
C ASN A 248 -18.94 -16.84 12.24
N LEU A 249 -18.00 -17.69 11.79
CA LEU A 249 -17.95 -18.21 10.40
C LEU A 249 -19.29 -18.80 9.92
N SER A 250 -20.04 -19.46 10.78
CA SER A 250 -21.36 -20.06 10.42
C SER A 250 -22.41 -19.02 10.01
N LYS A 251 -22.25 -17.78 10.42
CA LYS A 251 -23.13 -16.67 10.03
C LYS A 251 -22.78 -16.08 8.66
N VAL A 252 -21.55 -16.25 8.15
CA VAL A 252 -21.13 -15.68 6.87
C VAL A 252 -21.85 -16.40 5.74
N LYS A 253 -22.67 -15.66 4.99
CA LYS A 253 -23.51 -16.16 3.88
C LYS A 253 -22.91 -15.85 2.52
N ALA A 254 -22.17 -14.73 2.40
CA ALA A 254 -21.52 -14.33 1.16
C ALA A 254 -20.31 -13.42 1.43
N ILE A 255 -19.39 -13.42 0.48
CA ILE A 255 -18.28 -12.48 0.39
C ILE A 255 -18.44 -11.72 -0.92
N LEU A 256 -18.40 -10.39 -0.85
CA LEU A 256 -18.60 -9.51 -2.00
C LEU A 256 -17.34 -8.68 -2.20
N PHE A 257 -16.95 -8.43 -3.44
CA PHE A 257 -15.86 -7.54 -3.76
C PHE A 257 -16.32 -6.43 -4.69
N THR A 258 -16.02 -5.18 -4.30
CA THR A 258 -16.37 -4.00 -5.09
C THR A 258 -15.52 -3.90 -6.35
N HIS A 259 -14.20 -4.05 -6.24
CA HIS A 259 -13.25 -3.98 -7.34
C HIS A 259 -11.90 -4.64 -7.02
N ALA A 260 -10.94 -4.55 -7.96
CA ALA A 260 -9.71 -5.34 -7.90
C ALA A 260 -8.45 -4.58 -7.41
N HIS A 261 -8.57 -3.42 -6.76
CA HIS A 261 -7.42 -2.77 -6.12
C HIS A 261 -6.94 -3.57 -4.91
N LEU A 262 -5.66 -3.47 -4.57
CA LEU A 262 -5.05 -4.27 -3.51
C LEU A 262 -5.57 -3.92 -2.12
N ASP A 263 -5.95 -2.68 -1.90
CA ASP A 263 -6.59 -2.21 -0.66
C ASP A 263 -8.03 -2.74 -0.49
N HIS A 264 -8.58 -3.46 -1.51
CA HIS A 264 -9.86 -4.16 -1.48
C HIS A 264 -9.74 -5.68 -1.63
N ILE A 265 -8.74 -6.21 -2.36
CA ILE A 265 -8.59 -7.66 -2.56
C ILE A 265 -7.24 -8.23 -2.10
N GLY A 266 -6.29 -7.38 -1.66
CA GLY A 266 -4.91 -7.81 -1.44
C GLY A 266 -4.72 -8.85 -0.34
N ALA A 267 -5.64 -8.94 0.64
CA ALA A 267 -5.59 -9.93 1.70
C ALA A 267 -6.28 -11.27 1.35
N CYS A 268 -6.85 -11.42 0.13
CA CYS A 268 -7.59 -12.61 -0.27
C CYS A 268 -6.80 -13.90 -0.06
N LYS A 269 -5.51 -13.93 -0.43
CA LYS A 269 -4.67 -15.13 -0.27
C LYS A 269 -4.54 -15.59 1.19
N HIS A 270 -4.64 -14.68 2.17
CA HIS A 270 -4.53 -14.99 3.58
C HIS A 270 -5.88 -15.27 4.24
N LEU A 271 -6.95 -14.66 3.73
CA LEU A 271 -8.24 -14.65 4.41
C LEU A 271 -9.26 -15.59 3.77
N LEU A 272 -9.40 -15.63 2.44
CA LEU A 272 -10.39 -16.48 1.77
C LEU A 272 -10.33 -17.97 2.16
N PRO A 273 -9.16 -18.60 2.32
CA PRO A 273 -9.08 -20.01 2.74
C PRO A 273 -9.78 -20.30 4.07
N LYS A 274 -9.89 -19.30 4.96
CA LYS A 274 -10.50 -19.44 6.29
C LYS A 274 -12.02 -19.56 6.26
N PHE A 275 -12.66 -19.03 5.21
CA PHE A 275 -14.12 -19.10 5.06
C PHE A 275 -14.60 -20.41 4.43
N GLY A 276 -13.68 -21.23 3.94
CA GLY A 276 -13.97 -22.51 3.31
C GLY A 276 -14.47 -22.42 1.88
N PRO A 277 -14.43 -23.55 1.12
CA PRO A 277 -14.69 -23.55 -0.30
C PRO A 277 -16.16 -23.36 -0.69
N LEU A 278 -17.10 -23.52 0.24
CA LEU A 278 -18.53 -23.44 -0.05
C LEU A 278 -19.09 -22.02 0.09
N THR A 279 -18.39 -21.09 0.75
CA THR A 279 -18.86 -19.71 0.92
C THR A 279 -18.90 -19.01 -0.44
N PRO A 280 -20.08 -18.51 -0.89
CA PRO A 280 -20.18 -17.84 -2.18
C PRO A 280 -19.37 -16.53 -2.21
N ILE A 281 -18.62 -16.34 -3.28
CA ILE A 281 -17.82 -15.14 -3.55
C ILE A 281 -18.40 -14.47 -4.79
N TYR A 282 -18.80 -13.21 -4.69
CA TYR A 282 -19.39 -12.45 -5.79
C TYR A 282 -18.51 -11.26 -6.15
N ALA A 283 -18.21 -11.09 -7.41
CA ALA A 283 -17.55 -9.92 -7.97
C ALA A 283 -17.68 -9.92 -9.51
N THR A 284 -17.25 -8.85 -10.16
CA THR A 284 -17.14 -8.77 -11.62
C THR A 284 -16.05 -9.69 -12.17
N ASP A 285 -16.08 -10.00 -13.46
CA ASP A 285 -15.17 -10.97 -14.12
C ASP A 285 -13.69 -10.57 -13.94
N PHE A 286 -13.36 -9.30 -14.12
CA PHE A 286 -12.00 -8.82 -13.91
C PHE A 286 -11.56 -9.01 -12.45
N THR A 287 -12.38 -8.65 -11.48
CA THR A 287 -12.09 -8.78 -10.05
C THR A 287 -11.92 -10.25 -9.65
N ILE A 288 -12.81 -11.15 -10.11
CA ILE A 288 -12.64 -12.61 -9.91
C ILE A 288 -11.34 -13.10 -10.54
N GLY A 289 -11.01 -12.63 -11.74
CA GLY A 289 -9.75 -12.97 -12.41
C GLY A 289 -8.52 -12.59 -11.59
N MET A 290 -8.52 -11.40 -10.98
CA MET A 290 -7.45 -10.92 -10.12
C MET A 290 -7.34 -11.73 -8.81
N ILE A 291 -8.48 -12.04 -8.18
CA ILE A 291 -8.53 -12.89 -6.98
C ILE A 291 -8.01 -14.30 -7.30
N LYS A 292 -8.50 -14.93 -8.37
CA LYS A 292 -8.02 -16.25 -8.82
C LYS A 292 -6.50 -16.25 -9.06
N ARG A 293 -5.98 -15.16 -9.59
CA ARG A 293 -4.53 -15.01 -9.78
C ARG A 293 -3.77 -15.02 -8.45
N GLN A 294 -4.24 -14.29 -7.42
CA GLN A 294 -3.63 -14.35 -6.08
C GLN A 294 -3.74 -15.73 -5.46
N MET A 295 -4.91 -16.35 -5.57
CA MET A 295 -5.17 -17.69 -5.01
C MET A 295 -4.32 -18.77 -5.68
N SER A 296 -3.92 -18.61 -6.95
CA SER A 296 -3.03 -19.54 -7.65
C SER A 296 -1.59 -19.60 -7.10
N GLU A 297 -1.24 -18.75 -6.14
CA GLU A 297 0.04 -18.77 -5.42
C GLU A 297 0.02 -19.75 -4.22
N ILE A 298 -1.15 -20.31 -3.89
CA ILE A 298 -1.34 -21.25 -2.78
C ILE A 298 -1.45 -22.66 -3.34
N ASP A 299 -0.51 -23.52 -2.93
CA ASP A 299 -0.53 -24.94 -3.29
C ASP A 299 -1.71 -25.67 -2.59
N ASP A 300 -2.31 -26.65 -3.27
CA ASP A 300 -3.34 -27.54 -2.74
C ASP A 300 -4.62 -26.85 -2.20
N LEU A 301 -4.91 -25.61 -2.64
CA LEU A 301 -6.15 -24.94 -2.28
C LEU A 301 -7.34 -25.57 -3.04
N PRO A 302 -8.44 -25.97 -2.35
CA PRO A 302 -9.65 -26.38 -3.03
C PRO A 302 -10.25 -25.24 -3.86
N GLU A 303 -10.95 -25.58 -4.94
CA GLU A 303 -11.65 -24.57 -5.75
C GLU A 303 -12.71 -23.85 -4.89
N LEU A 304 -12.64 -22.51 -4.88
CA LEU A 304 -13.57 -21.67 -4.15
C LEU A 304 -14.83 -21.40 -5.00
N ASN A 305 -15.93 -21.07 -4.33
CA ASN A 305 -17.23 -20.83 -4.96
C ASN A 305 -17.31 -19.41 -5.55
N TYR A 306 -16.74 -19.22 -6.73
CA TYR A 306 -16.72 -17.94 -7.44
C TYR A 306 -17.98 -17.74 -8.28
N ASN A 307 -18.65 -16.61 -8.11
CA ASN A 307 -19.84 -16.19 -8.86
C ASN A 307 -19.57 -14.86 -9.55
N VAL A 308 -19.47 -14.89 -10.86
CA VAL A 308 -19.23 -13.68 -11.67
C VAL A 308 -20.54 -12.91 -11.82
N VAL A 309 -20.50 -11.62 -11.48
CA VAL A 309 -21.65 -10.71 -11.60
C VAL A 309 -21.42 -9.75 -12.77
N ASP A 310 -22.48 -9.56 -13.56
CA ASP A 310 -22.56 -8.51 -14.57
C ASP A 310 -23.42 -7.36 -14.02
N PRO A 311 -22.81 -6.21 -13.65
CA PRO A 311 -23.54 -5.13 -12.99
C PRO A 311 -24.61 -4.48 -13.88
N PHE A 312 -24.54 -4.64 -15.20
CA PHE A 312 -25.50 -4.09 -16.14
C PHE A 312 -26.77 -4.97 -16.31
N LYS A 313 -26.81 -6.14 -15.66
CA LYS A 313 -28.02 -6.96 -15.59
C LYS A 313 -28.94 -6.57 -14.45
N HIS A 314 -28.48 -5.74 -13.53
CA HIS A 314 -29.22 -5.28 -12.34
C HIS A 314 -29.82 -6.45 -11.55
N GLU A 315 -29.09 -7.58 -11.48
CA GLU A 315 -29.57 -8.79 -10.84
C GLU A 315 -29.60 -8.63 -9.32
N LYS A 316 -30.78 -8.88 -8.75
CA LYS A 316 -30.97 -8.93 -7.31
C LYS A 316 -30.60 -10.31 -6.79
N ILE A 317 -29.42 -10.47 -6.22
CA ILE A 317 -28.88 -11.73 -5.73
C ILE A 317 -29.33 -11.93 -4.28
N GLN A 318 -30.15 -12.96 -4.03
CA GLN A 318 -30.54 -13.35 -2.67
C GLN A 318 -29.39 -14.13 -2.04
N VAL A 319 -28.69 -13.55 -1.08
CA VAL A 319 -27.53 -14.19 -0.42
C VAL A 319 -27.89 -14.93 0.87
N SER A 320 -29.01 -14.57 1.50
CA SER A 320 -29.55 -15.23 2.69
C SER A 320 -31.05 -14.99 2.80
N GLU A 321 -31.69 -15.42 3.90
CA GLU A 321 -33.15 -15.26 4.10
C GLU A 321 -33.56 -13.75 4.09
N HIS A 322 -32.76 -12.92 4.74
CA HIS A 322 -33.09 -11.52 4.96
C HIS A 322 -32.26 -10.51 4.14
N LEU A 323 -31.17 -10.97 3.52
CA LEU A 323 -30.24 -10.08 2.83
C LEU A 323 -30.16 -10.40 1.34
N SER A 324 -30.29 -9.38 0.49
CA SER A 324 -30.02 -9.47 -0.92
C SER A 324 -29.14 -8.33 -1.39
N VAL A 325 -28.35 -8.55 -2.42
CA VAL A 325 -27.39 -7.60 -2.96
C VAL A 325 -27.59 -7.39 -4.46
N GLU A 326 -27.31 -6.17 -4.93
CA GLU A 326 -27.24 -5.83 -6.33
C GLU A 326 -25.99 -5.01 -6.56
N PHE A 327 -25.23 -5.36 -7.60
CA PHE A 327 -24.03 -4.64 -8.02
C PHE A 327 -24.43 -3.58 -9.04
N VAL A 328 -24.02 -2.34 -8.80
CA VAL A 328 -24.25 -1.20 -9.70
C VAL A 328 -22.92 -0.68 -10.17
N HIS A 329 -22.75 -0.59 -11.50
CA HIS A 329 -21.49 -0.10 -12.06
C HIS A 329 -21.16 1.32 -11.62
N MET A 330 -19.96 1.52 -11.09
CA MET A 330 -19.41 2.83 -10.76
C MET A 330 -18.07 3.01 -11.44
N LEU A 331 -17.87 4.15 -12.09
CA LEU A 331 -16.63 4.45 -12.78
C LEU A 331 -15.48 4.66 -11.80
N HIS A 332 -14.37 3.98 -12.04
CA HIS A 332 -13.14 4.10 -11.26
C HIS A 332 -11.92 3.92 -12.17
N SER A 333 -10.70 3.95 -11.61
CA SER A 333 -9.44 3.79 -12.35
C SER A 333 -9.14 2.36 -12.80
N ILE A 334 -9.93 1.38 -12.36
CA ILE A 334 -9.78 -0.04 -12.66
C ILE A 334 -11.11 -0.60 -13.22
N PRO A 335 -11.07 -1.53 -14.19
CA PRO A 335 -12.29 -2.10 -14.77
C PRO A 335 -13.12 -2.90 -13.78
N GLY A 336 -14.43 -2.88 -13.98
CA GLY A 336 -15.38 -3.72 -13.24
C GLY A 336 -15.61 -3.28 -11.80
N ASN A 337 -15.40 -2.02 -11.47
CA ASN A 337 -15.73 -1.45 -10.18
C ASN A 337 -17.25 -1.29 -10.02
N CYS A 338 -17.75 -1.52 -8.81
CA CYS A 338 -19.16 -1.47 -8.47
C CYS A 338 -19.41 -0.86 -7.08
N GLY A 339 -20.50 -0.08 -6.98
CA GLY A 339 -21.20 0.12 -5.73
C GLY A 339 -22.13 -1.07 -5.42
N LEU A 340 -22.48 -1.24 -4.15
CA LEU A 340 -23.31 -2.32 -3.65
C LEU A 340 -24.61 -1.79 -3.05
N VAL A 341 -25.73 -2.25 -3.57
CA VAL A 341 -27.06 -2.00 -3.02
C VAL A 341 -27.51 -3.20 -2.21
N ILE A 342 -27.46 -3.08 -0.89
CA ILE A 342 -27.74 -4.16 0.05
C ILE A 342 -29.12 -3.92 0.66
N ARG A 343 -30.05 -4.82 0.36
CA ARG A 343 -31.41 -4.75 0.88
C ARG A 343 -31.51 -5.57 2.14
N THR A 344 -32.01 -4.93 3.18
CA THR A 344 -32.14 -5.47 4.53
C THR A 344 -33.57 -5.25 5.04
N PRO A 345 -33.99 -5.91 6.13
CA PRO A 345 -35.29 -5.65 6.75
C PRO A 345 -35.49 -4.17 7.20
N ASN A 346 -34.41 -3.46 7.50
CA ASN A 346 -34.47 -2.08 7.96
C ASN A 346 -34.29 -1.05 6.82
N GLY A 347 -34.24 -1.53 5.57
CA GLY A 347 -34.16 -0.71 4.37
C GLY A 347 -32.88 -0.95 3.57
N VAL A 348 -32.66 -0.09 2.58
CA VAL A 348 -31.53 -0.19 1.67
C VAL A 348 -30.27 0.45 2.25
N ILE A 349 -29.19 -0.28 2.27
CA ILE A 349 -27.83 0.23 2.51
C ILE A 349 -27.15 0.33 1.15
N TYR A 350 -26.61 1.50 0.81
CA TYR A 350 -25.80 1.69 -0.38
C TYR A 350 -24.35 1.96 0.01
N LEU A 351 -23.44 1.14 -0.47
CA LEU A 351 -21.98 1.33 -0.36
C LEU A 351 -21.46 1.73 -1.74
N SER A 352 -20.83 2.92 -1.83
CA SER A 352 -20.43 3.49 -3.12
C SER A 352 -19.34 2.68 -3.83
N GLY A 353 -18.51 1.93 -3.08
CA GLY A 353 -17.19 1.56 -3.55
C GLY A 353 -16.36 2.82 -3.82
N ASP A 354 -15.23 2.66 -4.48
CA ASP A 354 -14.43 3.77 -4.96
C ASP A 354 -15.01 4.28 -6.27
N TRP A 355 -15.05 5.59 -6.45
CA TRP A 355 -15.65 6.12 -7.67
C TRP A 355 -15.11 7.51 -8.04
N ARG A 356 -15.26 7.84 -9.31
CA ARG A 356 -15.01 9.19 -9.82
C ARG A 356 -16.07 9.63 -10.82
N ALA A 357 -16.26 10.92 -10.95
CA ALA A 357 -17.00 11.50 -12.05
C ALA A 357 -16.03 11.85 -13.20
N GLU A 358 -16.34 11.42 -14.42
CA GLU A 358 -15.54 11.72 -15.60
C GLU A 358 -16.47 11.99 -16.77
N ALA A 359 -16.26 13.12 -17.45
CA ALA A 359 -17.17 13.57 -18.52
C ALA A 359 -17.16 12.64 -19.73
N ASN A 360 -16.00 12.03 -20.04
CA ASN A 360 -15.81 11.19 -21.23
C ASN A 360 -14.91 9.99 -20.86
N PRO A 361 -15.44 8.97 -20.17
CA PRO A 361 -14.67 7.81 -19.77
C PRO A 361 -14.36 6.88 -20.95
N ILE A 362 -13.24 6.16 -20.85
CA ILE A 362 -12.91 5.07 -21.77
C ILE A 362 -13.84 3.87 -21.54
N ASP A 363 -14.16 3.62 -20.28
CA ASP A 363 -15.14 2.63 -19.86
C ASP A 363 -16.55 3.22 -19.89
N ARG A 364 -17.54 2.45 -19.45
CA ARG A 364 -18.91 2.96 -19.31
C ARG A 364 -19.02 3.97 -18.18
N GLN A 365 -19.95 4.90 -18.31
CA GLN A 365 -20.35 5.79 -17.22
C GLN A 365 -20.88 5.02 -16.02
N SER A 366 -20.76 5.63 -14.83
CA SER A 366 -21.48 5.15 -13.64
C SER A 366 -22.98 5.02 -13.93
N ASP A 367 -23.57 3.93 -13.48
CA ASP A 367 -25.00 3.65 -13.72
C ASP A 367 -25.90 4.41 -12.75
N LEU A 368 -25.90 5.73 -12.92
CA LEU A 368 -26.65 6.66 -12.06
C LEU A 368 -28.17 6.56 -12.31
N GLU A 369 -28.59 6.15 -13.51
CA GLU A 369 -30.01 5.93 -13.82
C GLU A 369 -30.56 4.80 -12.95
N ARG A 370 -29.81 3.71 -12.79
CA ARG A 370 -30.20 2.61 -11.90
C ARG A 370 -30.29 3.05 -10.45
N LEU A 371 -29.35 3.87 -9.99
CA LEU A 371 -29.41 4.44 -8.64
C LEU A 371 -30.63 5.37 -8.46
N ASP A 372 -30.98 6.20 -9.45
CA ASP A 372 -32.21 7.02 -9.42
C ASP A 372 -33.48 6.16 -9.29
N GLU A 373 -33.55 5.03 -10.02
CA GLU A 373 -34.67 4.09 -9.89
C GLU A 373 -34.77 3.52 -8.47
N ILE A 374 -33.64 3.13 -7.86
CA ILE A 374 -33.58 2.61 -6.49
C ILE A 374 -34.03 3.69 -5.51
N VAL A 375 -33.52 4.91 -5.65
CA VAL A 375 -33.93 6.06 -4.80
C VAL A 375 -35.42 6.31 -4.90
N LYS A 376 -35.96 6.31 -6.12
CA LYS A 376 -37.37 6.57 -6.39
C LYS A 376 -38.30 5.51 -5.80
N HIS A 377 -37.94 4.24 -5.87
CA HIS A 377 -38.83 3.12 -5.54
C HIS A 377 -38.60 2.55 -4.15
N GLU A 378 -37.36 2.56 -3.66
CA GLU A 378 -36.96 1.93 -2.40
C GLU A 378 -36.44 2.96 -1.38
N GLY A 379 -35.77 4.03 -1.83
CA GLY A 379 -35.04 4.99 -1.01
C GLY A 379 -33.75 4.38 -0.42
N ILE A 380 -32.79 5.21 -0.06
CA ILE A 380 -31.55 4.80 0.61
C ILE A 380 -31.65 5.11 2.08
N SER A 381 -31.70 4.06 2.91
CA SER A 381 -31.81 4.21 4.38
C SER A 381 -30.46 4.55 5.04
N LEU A 382 -29.34 4.06 4.48
CA LEU A 382 -27.97 4.39 4.89
C LEU A 382 -27.06 4.37 3.67
N MET A 383 -26.26 5.42 3.50
CA MET A 383 -25.24 5.50 2.47
C MET A 383 -23.85 5.46 3.12
N LEU A 384 -23.00 4.52 2.69
CA LEU A 384 -21.56 4.52 2.93
C LEU A 384 -20.90 5.10 1.69
N ASN A 385 -20.21 6.23 1.82
CA ASN A 385 -19.58 6.91 0.68
C ASN A 385 -18.10 7.16 0.92
N GLU A 386 -17.25 6.83 -0.06
CA GLU A 386 -15.81 7.03 0.03
C GLU A 386 -15.41 8.47 0.30
N SER A 387 -14.21 8.69 0.87
CA SER A 387 -13.77 10.02 1.32
C SER A 387 -12.38 10.40 0.81
N THR A 388 -11.73 9.55 0.00
CA THR A 388 -10.28 9.62 -0.30
C THR A 388 -9.83 10.97 -0.86
N ASN A 389 -10.61 11.61 -1.71
CA ASN A 389 -10.27 12.90 -2.34
C ASN A 389 -11.19 14.05 -1.93
N ILE A 390 -11.87 13.95 -0.82
CA ILE A 390 -12.84 14.97 -0.35
C ILE A 390 -12.23 16.38 -0.24
N ASP A 391 -10.92 16.48 0.00
CA ASP A 391 -10.23 17.77 0.11
C ASP A 391 -9.82 18.36 -1.26
N SER A 392 -10.03 17.64 -2.35
CA SER A 392 -9.73 18.13 -3.71
C SER A 392 -10.88 19.03 -4.18
N PRO A 393 -10.66 20.35 -4.37
CA PRO A 393 -11.75 21.28 -4.71
C PRO A 393 -12.22 21.10 -6.15
N GLY A 394 -13.48 21.45 -6.40
CA GLY A 394 -14.10 21.43 -7.72
C GLY A 394 -14.57 20.04 -8.14
N HIS A 395 -14.89 19.90 -9.43
CA HIS A 395 -15.18 18.62 -10.08
C HIS A 395 -13.92 17.98 -10.66
N HIS A 396 -13.95 16.69 -10.86
CA HIS A 396 -12.91 15.96 -11.56
C HIS A 396 -12.72 16.56 -12.99
N PRO A 397 -11.54 17.17 -13.30
CA PRO A 397 -11.48 18.15 -14.40
C PRO A 397 -11.20 17.53 -15.78
N HIS A 398 -10.73 16.29 -15.85
CA HIS A 398 -10.18 15.68 -17.07
C HIS A 398 -10.67 14.24 -17.26
N SER A 399 -10.42 13.69 -18.45
CA SER A 399 -10.69 12.29 -18.80
C SER A 399 -9.41 11.50 -19.05
N GLU A 400 -9.51 10.16 -19.03
CA GLU A 400 -8.40 9.29 -19.43
C GLU A 400 -8.01 9.49 -20.91
N TYR A 401 -8.92 9.95 -21.76
CA TYR A 401 -8.58 10.35 -23.13
C TYR A 401 -7.63 11.53 -23.16
N ASP A 402 -7.85 12.56 -22.29
CA ASP A 402 -6.95 13.71 -22.20
C ASP A 402 -5.54 13.28 -21.81
N VAL A 403 -5.43 12.35 -20.84
CA VAL A 403 -4.14 11.77 -20.43
C VAL A 403 -3.49 11.01 -21.57
N GLY A 404 -4.26 10.18 -22.28
CA GLY A 404 -3.77 9.44 -23.44
C GLY A 404 -3.22 10.38 -24.52
N ASP A 405 -3.96 11.42 -24.86
CA ASP A 405 -3.52 12.41 -25.85
C ASP A 405 -2.28 13.18 -25.40
N ASN A 406 -2.18 13.54 -24.12
CA ASN A 406 -0.99 14.20 -23.58
C ASN A 406 0.24 13.28 -23.60
N ILE A 407 0.09 11.99 -23.29
CA ILE A 407 1.14 10.99 -23.49
C ILE A 407 1.56 10.92 -24.97
N GLY A 408 0.59 10.96 -25.87
CA GLY A 408 0.85 11.05 -27.31
C GLY A 408 1.66 12.28 -27.70
N LYS A 409 1.33 13.47 -27.19
CA LYS A 409 2.11 14.71 -27.40
C LYS A 409 3.54 14.59 -26.84
N VAL A 410 3.76 13.91 -25.72
CA VAL A 410 5.12 13.63 -25.21
C VAL A 410 5.87 12.72 -26.17
N MET A 411 5.23 11.66 -26.72
CA MET A 411 5.85 10.80 -27.73
C MET A 411 6.22 11.54 -29.01
N ASP A 412 5.43 12.55 -29.43
CA ASP A 412 5.69 13.37 -30.59
C ASP A 412 6.85 14.34 -30.34
N HIS A 413 6.89 14.97 -29.15
CA HIS A 413 7.96 15.89 -28.78
C HIS A 413 9.34 15.22 -28.72
N TYR A 414 9.38 13.99 -28.19
CA TYR A 414 10.59 13.18 -28.04
C TYR A 414 10.61 12.02 -29.05
N ALA A 415 10.28 12.32 -30.33
CA ALA A 415 10.08 11.31 -31.35
C ALA A 415 11.31 10.45 -31.63
N ASN A 416 12.54 10.99 -31.45
CA ASN A 416 13.80 10.33 -31.82
C ASN A 416 14.35 9.37 -30.75
N GLY A 417 13.82 9.39 -29.51
CA GLY A 417 14.28 8.58 -28.38
C GLY A 417 13.31 7.46 -27.99
N ARG A 418 13.75 6.60 -27.08
CA ARG A 418 12.84 5.67 -26.39
C ARG A 418 11.96 6.43 -25.44
N VAL A 419 10.68 6.02 -25.34
CA VAL A 419 9.77 6.53 -24.34
C VAL A 419 9.48 5.41 -23.33
N ILE A 420 9.77 5.67 -22.06
CA ILE A 420 9.54 4.74 -20.95
C ILE A 420 8.45 5.35 -20.06
N ILE A 421 7.32 4.69 -19.94
CA ILE A 421 6.16 5.18 -19.19
C ILE A 421 5.98 4.33 -17.95
N SER A 422 6.08 4.97 -16.78
CA SER A 422 5.83 4.33 -15.50
C SER A 422 4.44 4.70 -15.00
N CYS A 423 3.61 3.68 -14.73
CA CYS A 423 2.25 3.83 -14.20
C CYS A 423 1.89 2.68 -13.27
N PHE A 424 0.77 2.79 -12.56
CA PHE A 424 0.22 1.69 -11.79
C PHE A 424 -0.22 0.54 -12.70
N SER A 425 0.06 -0.69 -12.31
CA SER A 425 -0.31 -1.89 -13.09
C SER A 425 -1.81 -2.15 -13.11
N SER A 426 -2.58 -1.51 -12.23
CA SER A 426 -4.04 -1.59 -12.16
C SER A 426 -4.75 -0.64 -13.14
N GLN A 427 -4.06 0.36 -13.66
CA GLN A 427 -4.65 1.36 -14.57
C GLN A 427 -4.79 0.81 -15.99
N ILE A 428 -5.66 -0.17 -16.17
CA ILE A 428 -5.84 -0.91 -17.43
C ILE A 428 -6.27 0.02 -18.57
N ASN A 429 -7.18 0.96 -18.31
CA ASN A 429 -7.63 1.93 -19.30
C ASN A 429 -6.47 2.82 -19.79
N ARG A 430 -5.61 3.30 -18.87
CA ARG A 430 -4.40 4.04 -19.18
C ARG A 430 -3.45 3.25 -20.07
N ILE A 431 -3.22 1.98 -19.72
CA ILE A 431 -2.38 1.07 -20.52
C ILE A 431 -2.96 0.90 -21.92
N GLY A 432 -4.29 0.77 -22.05
CA GLY A 432 -4.97 0.74 -23.33
C GLY A 432 -4.71 1.98 -24.18
N MET A 433 -4.79 3.18 -23.57
CA MET A 433 -4.49 4.44 -24.25
C MET A 433 -3.01 4.54 -24.65
N ILE A 434 -2.09 4.11 -23.81
CA ILE A 434 -0.66 4.06 -24.16
C ILE A 434 -0.42 3.17 -25.37
N LEU A 435 -1.07 2.00 -25.43
CA LEU A 435 -0.98 1.09 -26.59
C LEU A 435 -1.51 1.74 -27.86
N GLU A 436 -2.64 2.42 -27.77
CA GLU A 436 -3.25 3.12 -28.93
C GLU A 436 -2.36 4.28 -29.42
N GLN A 437 -1.82 5.10 -28.50
CA GLN A 437 -0.95 6.22 -28.86
C GLN A 437 0.38 5.74 -29.45
N ALA A 438 0.93 4.64 -28.97
CA ALA A 438 2.13 4.01 -29.53
C ALA A 438 1.86 3.44 -30.92
N TYR A 439 0.73 2.75 -31.10
CA TYR A 439 0.30 2.20 -32.39
C TYR A 439 0.16 3.28 -33.46
N ARG A 440 -0.54 4.38 -33.17
CA ARG A 440 -0.73 5.52 -34.09
C ARG A 440 0.60 6.13 -34.57
N ARG A 441 1.66 6.01 -33.74
CA ARG A 441 3.02 6.53 -34.04
C ARG A 441 3.99 5.49 -34.57
N GLY A 442 3.49 4.27 -34.88
CA GLY A 442 4.30 3.16 -35.37
C GLY A 442 5.38 2.70 -34.38
N ARG A 443 5.16 2.93 -33.08
CA ARG A 443 6.02 2.45 -32.01
C ARG A 443 5.59 1.06 -31.55
N LYS A 444 6.55 0.23 -31.15
CA LYS A 444 6.30 -1.05 -30.50
C LYS A 444 6.32 -0.87 -28.99
N VAL A 445 5.57 -1.69 -28.27
CA VAL A 445 5.43 -1.62 -26.81
C VAL A 445 5.93 -2.92 -26.17
N ALA A 446 6.75 -2.81 -25.15
CA ALA A 446 7.04 -3.93 -24.25
C ALA A 446 6.68 -3.59 -22.82
N PHE A 447 6.16 -4.58 -22.10
CA PHE A 447 5.80 -4.46 -20.70
C PHE A 447 6.92 -4.96 -19.79
N ALA A 448 7.18 -4.23 -18.70
CA ALA A 448 8.16 -4.57 -17.70
C ALA A 448 7.56 -4.49 -16.28
N GLY A 449 7.62 -5.58 -15.56
CA GLY A 449 7.03 -5.77 -14.24
C GLY A 449 6.11 -6.97 -14.19
N PHE A 450 6.21 -7.75 -13.12
CA PHE A 450 5.43 -8.97 -12.95
C PHE A 450 3.94 -8.66 -12.83
N SER A 451 3.58 -7.72 -11.94
CA SER A 451 2.19 -7.27 -11.76
C SER A 451 1.61 -6.68 -13.06
N MET A 452 2.40 -5.86 -13.79
CA MET A 452 1.96 -5.26 -15.05
C MET A 452 1.51 -6.33 -16.07
N ILE A 453 2.35 -7.33 -16.31
CA ILE A 453 2.06 -8.39 -17.30
C ILE A 453 0.87 -9.23 -16.86
N ASN A 454 0.79 -9.59 -15.58
CA ASN A 454 -0.30 -10.39 -15.04
C ASN A 454 -1.64 -9.66 -15.09
N ASN A 455 -1.68 -8.39 -14.71
CA ASN A 455 -2.92 -7.61 -14.74
C ASN A 455 -3.44 -7.43 -16.16
N ILE A 456 -2.54 -7.22 -17.14
CA ILE A 456 -2.92 -7.14 -18.56
C ILE A 456 -3.42 -8.49 -19.06
N GLU A 457 -2.83 -9.63 -18.64
CA GLU A 457 -3.33 -10.95 -18.99
C GLU A 457 -4.77 -11.16 -18.50
N VAL A 458 -5.06 -10.81 -17.24
CA VAL A 458 -6.42 -10.88 -16.68
C VAL A 458 -7.36 -9.95 -17.44
N ALA A 459 -6.93 -8.71 -17.74
CA ALA A 459 -7.72 -7.74 -18.47
C ALA A 459 -8.07 -8.21 -19.91
N LEU A 460 -7.15 -8.91 -20.58
CA LEU A 460 -7.41 -9.52 -21.89
C LEU A 460 -8.45 -10.63 -21.81
N ARG A 461 -8.36 -11.50 -20.79
CA ARG A 461 -9.33 -12.57 -20.56
C ARG A 461 -10.73 -12.03 -20.26
N ALA A 462 -10.80 -10.99 -19.42
CA ALA A 462 -12.03 -10.29 -19.07
C ALA A 462 -12.51 -9.31 -20.17
N LYS A 463 -11.79 -9.19 -21.29
CA LYS A 463 -12.07 -8.29 -22.43
C LYS A 463 -12.14 -6.80 -22.05
N CYS A 464 -11.43 -6.41 -20.99
CA CYS A 464 -11.38 -5.03 -20.52
C CYS A 464 -10.33 -4.16 -21.25
N ILE A 465 -9.48 -4.77 -22.07
CA ILE A 465 -8.44 -4.05 -22.83
C ILE A 465 -8.34 -4.59 -24.26
N LYS A 466 -8.10 -3.71 -25.21
CA LYS A 466 -7.80 -4.05 -26.60
C LYS A 466 -6.32 -3.80 -26.88
N VAL A 467 -5.67 -4.74 -27.56
CA VAL A 467 -4.25 -4.61 -27.96
C VAL A 467 -4.22 -4.47 -29.50
N PRO A 468 -3.80 -3.31 -30.03
CA PRO A 468 -3.69 -3.14 -31.47
C PRO A 468 -2.70 -4.14 -32.08
N LYS A 469 -2.99 -4.55 -33.33
CA LYS A 469 -2.21 -5.59 -34.02
C LYS A 469 -0.73 -5.22 -34.11
N ASP A 470 0.13 -6.20 -33.86
CA ASP A 470 1.59 -6.09 -33.97
C ASP A 470 2.23 -4.98 -33.14
N THR A 471 1.52 -4.45 -32.11
CA THR A 471 2.04 -3.36 -31.27
C THR A 471 2.90 -3.89 -30.15
N VAL A 472 2.54 -5.02 -29.53
CA VAL A 472 3.25 -5.58 -28.38
C VAL A 472 4.35 -6.55 -28.79
N MET A 473 5.53 -6.39 -28.21
CA MET A 473 6.71 -7.24 -28.44
C MET A 473 7.31 -7.72 -27.12
N LYS A 474 8.07 -8.82 -27.17
CA LYS A 474 8.89 -9.26 -26.04
C LYS A 474 10.03 -8.28 -25.78
N MET A 475 10.45 -8.18 -24.50
CA MET A 475 11.54 -7.28 -24.11
C MET A 475 12.86 -7.61 -24.85
N GLU A 476 13.15 -8.88 -25.08
CA GLU A 476 14.34 -9.35 -25.79
C GLU A 476 14.39 -8.93 -27.26
N ASP A 477 13.24 -8.65 -27.86
CA ASP A 477 13.14 -8.29 -29.27
C ASP A 477 13.02 -6.77 -29.46
N ILE A 478 12.27 -6.08 -28.59
CA ILE A 478 12.07 -4.64 -28.70
C ILE A 478 13.39 -3.86 -28.53
N ILE A 479 14.32 -4.36 -27.68
CA ILE A 479 15.63 -3.71 -27.50
C ILE A 479 16.53 -3.73 -28.72
N LYS A 480 16.19 -4.51 -29.76
CA LYS A 480 16.90 -4.58 -31.04
C LYS A 480 16.40 -3.55 -32.04
N LEU A 481 15.29 -2.89 -31.76
CA LEU A 481 14.71 -1.87 -32.62
C LEU A 481 15.41 -0.52 -32.45
N PRO A 482 15.33 0.38 -33.44
CA PRO A 482 15.73 1.77 -33.29
C PRO A 482 14.95 2.44 -32.14
N ASP A 483 15.60 3.35 -31.42
CA ASP A 483 15.05 3.97 -30.22
C ASP A 483 13.73 4.73 -30.49
N ASP A 484 13.56 5.32 -31.66
CA ASP A 484 12.34 6.01 -32.11
C ASP A 484 11.12 5.07 -32.29
N LYS A 485 11.34 3.76 -32.33
CA LYS A 485 10.31 2.73 -32.45
C LYS A 485 9.98 2.04 -31.11
N VAL A 486 10.62 2.43 -30.02
CA VAL A 486 10.51 1.74 -28.74
C VAL A 486 9.70 2.53 -27.72
N THR A 487 8.67 1.90 -27.17
CA THR A 487 7.96 2.34 -25.96
C THR A 487 7.99 1.22 -24.92
N ILE A 488 8.33 1.54 -23.67
CA ILE A 488 8.33 0.58 -22.55
C ILE A 488 7.32 1.07 -21.54
N VAL A 489 6.41 0.18 -21.11
CA VAL A 489 5.48 0.44 -20.02
C VAL A 489 5.91 -0.39 -18.81
N CYS A 490 6.11 0.27 -17.68
CA CYS A 490 6.68 -0.39 -16.51
C CYS A 490 6.05 0.06 -15.19
N THR A 491 6.29 -0.73 -14.14
CA THR A 491 6.00 -0.37 -12.74
C THR A 491 7.17 0.36 -12.10
N GLY A 492 6.97 0.93 -10.90
CA GLY A 492 7.99 1.60 -10.12
C GLY A 492 7.85 3.12 -10.08
N SER A 493 6.65 3.62 -10.40
CA SER A 493 6.34 5.05 -10.33
C SER A 493 6.29 5.60 -8.90
N GLN A 494 6.27 4.74 -7.88
CA GLN A 494 6.31 5.09 -6.47
C GLN A 494 7.72 5.03 -5.86
N GLY A 495 8.73 4.70 -6.67
CA GLY A 495 10.13 4.69 -6.25
C GLY A 495 10.54 3.49 -5.38
N GLU A 496 9.74 2.42 -5.35
CA GLU A 496 10.04 1.22 -4.58
C GLU A 496 11.38 0.59 -5.02
N LEU A 497 12.22 0.21 -4.07
CA LEU A 497 13.60 -0.24 -4.31
C LEU A 497 13.70 -1.39 -5.31
N ASN A 498 12.78 -2.36 -5.23
CA ASN A 498 12.79 -3.55 -6.07
C ASN A 498 11.96 -3.39 -7.36
N ALA A 499 11.32 -2.25 -7.55
CA ALA A 499 10.50 -1.98 -8.72
C ALA A 499 11.32 -1.89 -10.01
N VAL A 500 10.65 -2.07 -11.13
CA VAL A 500 11.30 -2.16 -12.45
C VAL A 500 12.05 -0.89 -12.79
N LEU A 501 11.42 0.29 -12.60
CA LEU A 501 12.03 1.57 -12.94
C LEU A 501 13.31 1.81 -12.12
N ASN A 502 13.27 1.55 -10.82
CA ASN A 502 14.45 1.71 -9.95
C ASN A 502 15.58 0.72 -10.30
N ARG A 503 15.23 -0.50 -10.71
CA ARG A 503 16.23 -1.46 -11.24
C ARG A 503 16.82 -1.01 -12.57
N MET A 504 16.11 -0.25 -13.40
CA MET A 504 16.67 0.37 -14.60
C MET A 504 17.66 1.49 -14.24
N VAL A 505 17.31 2.35 -13.28
CA VAL A 505 18.16 3.42 -12.74
C VAL A 505 19.46 2.87 -12.17
N THR A 506 19.38 1.84 -11.35
CA THR A 506 20.56 1.22 -10.70
C THR A 506 21.36 0.30 -11.62
N GLY A 507 20.97 0.15 -12.89
CA GLY A 507 21.60 -0.78 -13.85
C GLY A 507 21.36 -2.26 -13.56
N ALA A 508 20.50 -2.60 -12.58
CA ALA A 508 20.17 -3.99 -12.21
C ALA A 508 19.11 -4.64 -13.11
N HIS A 509 18.49 -3.89 -14.03
CA HIS A 509 17.52 -4.45 -14.96
C HIS A 509 18.21 -5.25 -16.07
N LYS A 510 17.73 -6.48 -16.33
CA LYS A 510 18.39 -7.44 -17.24
C LYS A 510 18.57 -6.93 -18.67
N PHE A 511 17.62 -6.17 -19.21
CA PHE A 511 17.58 -5.82 -20.61
C PHE A 511 17.77 -4.31 -20.87
N ILE A 512 17.30 -3.47 -19.94
CA ILE A 512 17.24 -2.01 -20.13
C ILE A 512 18.27 -1.34 -19.24
N LYS A 513 19.10 -0.50 -19.87
CA LYS A 513 19.92 0.53 -19.23
C LYS A 513 19.41 1.88 -19.69
N ILE A 514 19.31 2.82 -18.77
CA ILE A 514 18.90 4.21 -19.09
C ILE A 514 19.96 4.85 -19.98
N LYS A 515 19.51 5.64 -20.94
CA LYS A 515 20.33 6.40 -21.86
C LYS A 515 19.96 7.88 -21.76
N ALA A 516 20.88 8.76 -22.11
CA ALA A 516 20.63 10.20 -22.18
C ALA A 516 19.56 10.60 -23.21
N SER A 517 19.31 9.74 -24.21
CA SER A 517 18.24 9.93 -25.22
C SER A 517 16.87 9.44 -24.77
N ASP A 518 16.76 8.81 -23.57
CA ASP A 518 15.48 8.28 -23.07
C ASP A 518 14.60 9.40 -22.51
N THR A 519 13.31 9.26 -22.71
CA THR A 519 12.28 10.08 -22.06
C THR A 519 11.47 9.19 -21.11
N ILE A 520 11.49 9.53 -19.83
CA ILE A 520 10.75 8.80 -18.80
C ILE A 520 9.52 9.62 -18.40
N VAL A 521 8.34 9.02 -18.53
CA VAL A 521 7.06 9.63 -18.18
C VAL A 521 6.53 8.98 -16.91
N PHE A 522 6.35 9.77 -15.86
CA PHE A 522 5.61 9.37 -14.68
C PHE A 522 4.13 9.64 -14.87
N SER A 523 3.37 8.61 -15.25
CA SER A 523 1.92 8.65 -15.41
C SER A 523 1.24 8.23 -14.11
N SER A 524 1.66 8.85 -13.00
CA SER A 524 1.16 8.65 -11.63
C SER A 524 1.50 9.87 -10.79
N ASN A 525 0.77 10.05 -9.69
CA ASN A 525 1.20 10.90 -8.57
C ASN A 525 1.84 10.06 -7.48
N PRO A 526 2.75 10.61 -6.67
CA PRO A 526 3.20 9.94 -5.45
C PRO A 526 2.01 9.68 -4.52
N ILE A 527 1.92 8.47 -3.97
CA ILE A 527 1.06 8.18 -2.84
C ILE A 527 1.67 8.88 -1.62
N PRO A 528 0.86 9.50 -0.73
CA PRO A 528 1.37 10.14 0.49
C PRO A 528 2.36 9.24 1.24
N GLY A 529 3.55 9.78 1.55
CA GLY A 529 4.66 9.04 2.16
C GLY A 529 5.70 8.50 1.19
N ASN A 530 5.39 8.34 -0.10
CA ASN A 530 6.34 7.84 -1.12
C ASN A 530 7.14 8.94 -1.82
N GLU A 531 6.88 10.21 -1.51
CA GLU A 531 7.52 11.36 -2.16
C GLU A 531 9.06 11.28 -2.15
N PRO A 532 9.73 10.92 -1.03
CA PRO A 532 11.19 10.83 -0.99
C PRO A 532 11.73 9.74 -1.93
N HIS A 533 11.05 8.60 -2.03
CA HIS A 533 11.44 7.51 -2.92
C HIS A 533 11.30 7.89 -4.39
N VAL A 534 10.22 8.60 -4.74
CA VAL A 534 9.99 9.11 -6.10
C VAL A 534 11.07 10.15 -6.46
N VAL A 535 11.39 11.07 -5.55
CA VAL A 535 12.46 12.07 -5.74
C VAL A 535 13.81 11.37 -5.99
N ASN A 536 14.18 10.38 -5.19
CA ASN A 536 15.42 9.62 -5.36
C ASN A 536 15.48 8.91 -6.73
N THR A 537 14.36 8.35 -7.18
CA THR A 537 14.28 7.70 -8.50
C THR A 537 14.43 8.71 -9.62
N VAL A 538 13.78 9.87 -9.53
CA VAL A 538 13.89 10.97 -10.49
C VAL A 538 15.33 11.50 -10.58
N ASP A 539 15.97 11.73 -9.42
CA ASP A 539 17.37 12.16 -9.34
C ASP A 539 18.30 11.14 -10.02
N GLY A 540 18.08 9.86 -9.78
CA GLY A 540 18.83 8.79 -10.43
C GLY A 540 18.70 8.83 -11.97
N LEU A 541 17.48 8.99 -12.49
CA LEU A 541 17.21 9.10 -13.92
C LEU A 541 17.88 10.33 -14.55
N LEU A 542 17.81 11.48 -13.88
CA LEU A 542 18.43 12.73 -14.35
C LEU A 542 19.96 12.63 -14.35
N ARG A 543 20.57 11.91 -13.39
CA ARG A 543 22.02 11.66 -13.35
C ARG A 543 22.50 10.79 -14.51
N GLU A 544 21.66 9.85 -14.99
CA GLU A 544 21.91 9.09 -16.22
C GLU A 544 21.68 9.91 -17.50
N GLY A 545 21.26 11.17 -17.37
CA GLY A 545 21.05 12.12 -18.48
C GLY A 545 19.68 12.03 -19.16
N ALA A 546 18.77 11.21 -18.66
CA ALA A 546 17.44 11.04 -19.24
C ALA A 546 16.55 12.27 -19.06
N GLN A 547 15.59 12.45 -19.97
CA GLN A 547 14.53 13.45 -19.80
C GLN A 547 13.43 12.85 -18.89
N VAL A 548 13.01 13.59 -17.86
CA VAL A 548 11.96 13.13 -16.92
C VAL A 548 10.77 14.09 -16.99
N ILE A 549 9.61 13.53 -17.27
CA ILE A 549 8.33 14.25 -17.35
C ILE A 549 7.40 13.68 -16.27
N GLN A 550 6.99 14.53 -15.33
CA GLN A 550 6.07 14.18 -14.25
C GLN A 550 4.73 14.87 -14.45
N ASN A 551 3.66 14.27 -13.91
CA ASN A 551 2.34 14.91 -13.86
C ASN A 551 2.42 16.27 -13.15
N GLY A 552 1.90 17.33 -13.77
CA GLY A 552 1.93 18.70 -13.23
C GLY A 552 3.32 19.34 -13.11
N LYS A 553 4.42 18.63 -13.46
CA LYS A 553 5.81 19.14 -13.39
C LYS A 553 6.52 18.91 -14.72
N THR A 554 6.17 19.70 -15.72
CA THR A 554 6.79 19.65 -17.05
C THR A 554 7.09 21.05 -17.55
N HIS A 555 8.20 21.20 -18.27
CA HIS A 555 8.53 22.45 -18.98
C HIS A 555 7.78 22.58 -20.32
N LEU A 556 7.04 21.55 -20.72
CA LEU A 556 6.27 21.54 -21.95
C LEU A 556 4.92 22.24 -21.71
N THR A 557 4.72 23.40 -22.29
CA THR A 557 3.55 24.27 -22.04
C THR A 557 2.24 23.75 -22.67
N ASN A 558 2.34 22.81 -23.61
CA ASN A 558 1.19 22.23 -24.32
C ASN A 558 0.81 20.83 -23.83
N ILE A 559 1.40 20.37 -22.74
CA ILE A 559 1.09 19.08 -22.11
C ILE A 559 0.19 19.34 -20.91
N GLY A 560 -0.99 18.76 -20.94
CA GLY A 560 -1.93 18.71 -19.82
C GLY A 560 -1.59 17.56 -18.85
N PRO A 561 -2.58 17.07 -18.07
CA PRO A 561 -2.35 16.03 -17.09
C PRO A 561 -1.84 14.74 -17.74
N LEU A 562 -0.92 14.07 -17.02
CA LEU A 562 -0.37 12.75 -17.38
C LEU A 562 -0.89 11.67 -16.42
N HIS A 563 -1.66 12.07 -15.43
CA HIS A 563 -2.30 11.19 -14.46
C HIS A 563 -3.59 11.83 -13.94
N LEU A 564 -4.58 11.00 -13.64
CA LEU A 564 -5.81 11.38 -12.99
C LEU A 564 -6.04 10.50 -11.75
N SER A 565 -6.63 11.06 -10.72
CA SER A 565 -7.08 10.30 -9.56
C SER A 565 -8.19 9.31 -9.94
N GLY A 566 -8.26 8.19 -9.22
CA GLY A 566 -9.38 7.26 -9.31
C GLY A 566 -10.63 7.72 -8.55
N HIS A 567 -10.50 8.72 -7.67
CA HIS A 567 -11.50 9.11 -6.69
C HIS A 567 -12.15 10.45 -7.03
N ALA A 568 -13.39 10.61 -6.61
CA ALA A 568 -14.22 11.80 -6.80
C ALA A 568 -13.64 13.00 -6.05
N TYR A 569 -13.87 14.20 -6.60
CA TYR A 569 -13.49 15.47 -5.98
C TYR A 569 -14.68 16.04 -5.15
N TYR A 570 -14.43 17.08 -4.39
CA TYR A 570 -15.40 17.64 -3.45
C TYR A 570 -16.79 17.90 -4.05
N GLU A 571 -16.86 18.62 -5.19
CA GLU A 571 -18.14 18.95 -5.82
C GLU A 571 -18.82 17.73 -6.47
N ASP A 572 -18.03 16.71 -6.87
CA ASP A 572 -18.57 15.43 -7.34
C ASP A 572 -19.30 14.70 -6.20
N HIS A 573 -18.74 14.72 -4.98
CA HIS A 573 -19.40 14.18 -3.79
C HIS A 573 -20.67 14.94 -3.44
N VAL A 574 -20.64 16.29 -3.49
CA VAL A 574 -21.82 17.12 -3.26
C VAL A 574 -22.94 16.75 -4.22
N ASP A 575 -22.63 16.66 -5.52
CA ASP A 575 -23.60 16.33 -6.56
C ASP A 575 -24.16 14.92 -6.37
N PHE A 576 -23.29 13.94 -6.07
CA PHE A 576 -23.70 12.55 -5.91
C PHE A 576 -24.59 12.33 -4.69
N VAL A 577 -24.21 12.86 -3.52
CA VAL A 577 -25.00 12.72 -2.29
C VAL A 577 -26.32 13.49 -2.39
N THR A 578 -26.29 14.68 -3.04
CA THR A 578 -27.51 15.45 -3.32
C THR A 578 -28.48 14.69 -4.23
N ARG A 579 -27.97 13.96 -5.24
CA ARG A 579 -28.76 13.14 -6.15
C ARG A 579 -29.45 11.97 -5.43
N LEU A 580 -28.67 11.27 -4.57
CA LEU A 580 -29.14 10.04 -3.93
C LEU A 580 -30.00 10.27 -2.68
N GLN A 581 -29.90 11.42 -2.04
CA GLN A 581 -30.70 11.85 -0.89
C GLN A 581 -30.84 10.76 0.21
N PRO A 582 -29.74 10.19 0.74
CA PRO A 582 -29.84 9.15 1.74
C PRO A 582 -30.45 9.68 3.06
N LEU A 583 -31.21 8.82 3.77
CA LEU A 583 -31.75 9.17 5.08
C LEU A 583 -30.66 9.32 6.13
N ASN A 584 -29.64 8.46 6.08
CA ASN A 584 -28.49 8.50 6.98
C ASN A 584 -27.20 8.36 6.16
N TYR A 585 -26.12 8.91 6.69
CA TYR A 585 -24.84 9.01 6.02
C TYR A 585 -23.70 8.54 6.91
N LEU A 586 -22.79 7.74 6.33
CA LEU A 586 -21.60 7.21 6.96
C LEU A 586 -20.43 7.42 6.00
N PRO A 587 -19.58 8.44 6.18
CA PRO A 587 -18.31 8.53 5.48
C PRO A 587 -17.50 7.25 5.65
N TYR A 588 -16.87 6.80 4.58
CA TYR A 588 -16.20 5.51 4.47
C TYR A 588 -14.92 5.66 3.64
N HIS A 589 -14.01 4.69 3.69
CA HIS A 589 -12.78 4.66 2.90
C HIS A 589 -12.01 6.00 2.94
N GLY A 590 -11.37 6.29 4.05
CA GLY A 590 -10.60 7.50 4.25
C GLY A 590 -9.98 7.56 5.65
N GLU A 591 -8.93 8.34 5.80
CA GLU A 591 -8.41 8.70 7.09
C GLU A 591 -9.46 9.49 7.89
N PHE A 592 -9.35 9.51 9.21
CA PHE A 592 -10.36 10.11 10.07
C PHE A 592 -10.70 11.55 9.69
N PHE A 593 -9.69 12.37 9.37
CA PHE A 593 -9.92 13.77 8.96
C PHE A 593 -10.67 13.88 7.62
N MET A 594 -10.41 12.99 6.66
CA MET A 594 -11.14 12.96 5.37
C MET A 594 -12.61 12.62 5.59
N MET A 595 -12.88 11.65 6.48
CA MET A 595 -14.26 11.28 6.82
C MET A 595 -15.01 12.40 7.57
N GLU A 596 -14.33 13.13 8.45
CA GLU A 596 -14.92 14.31 9.10
C GLU A 596 -15.25 15.41 8.08
N HIS A 597 -14.36 15.72 7.14
CA HIS A 597 -14.64 16.70 6.07
C HIS A 597 -15.79 16.24 5.17
N ASN A 598 -15.89 14.94 4.88
CA ASN A 598 -17.01 14.38 4.12
C ASN A 598 -18.32 14.45 4.91
N ALA A 599 -18.29 14.22 6.22
CA ALA A 599 -19.44 14.41 7.11
C ALA A 599 -19.85 15.90 7.18
N GLU A 600 -18.90 16.82 7.27
CA GLU A 600 -19.15 18.26 7.24
C GLU A 600 -19.77 18.71 5.90
N MET A 601 -19.31 18.19 4.79
CA MET A 601 -19.90 18.41 3.47
C MET A 601 -21.36 17.94 3.45
N ALA A 602 -21.63 16.72 3.92
CA ALA A 602 -22.97 16.15 3.95
C ALA A 602 -23.93 16.97 4.85
N GLU A 603 -23.45 17.48 5.99
CA GLU A 603 -24.25 18.30 6.90
C GLU A 603 -24.45 19.71 6.37
N ASN A 604 -23.36 20.42 6.03
CA ASN A 604 -23.38 21.85 5.81
C ASN A 604 -23.77 22.24 4.38
N VAL A 605 -23.48 21.36 3.39
CA VAL A 605 -23.73 21.66 1.97
C VAL A 605 -24.90 20.86 1.43
N VAL A 606 -24.93 19.53 1.66
CA VAL A 606 -26.06 18.70 1.21
C VAL A 606 -27.27 18.86 2.14
N GLY A 607 -27.09 19.12 3.43
CA GLY A 607 -28.15 19.38 4.39
C GLY A 607 -28.72 18.15 5.06
N ILE A 608 -27.96 17.07 5.14
CA ILE A 608 -28.33 15.92 5.97
C ILE A 608 -28.24 16.32 7.43
N SER A 609 -29.24 15.98 8.23
CA SER A 609 -29.31 16.38 9.64
C SER A 609 -28.16 15.72 10.44
N HIS A 610 -27.55 16.47 11.36
CA HIS A 610 -26.43 16.04 12.18
C HIS A 610 -26.67 14.68 12.88
N ASP A 611 -27.88 14.43 13.40
CA ASP A 611 -28.27 13.17 14.05
C ASP A 611 -28.40 11.97 13.08
N ARG A 612 -28.22 12.22 11.78
CA ARG A 612 -28.27 11.26 10.70
C ARG A 612 -26.90 10.98 10.08
N ILE A 613 -25.84 11.58 10.62
CA ILE A 613 -24.48 11.43 10.15
C ILE A 613 -23.62 10.82 11.28
N LEU A 614 -22.90 9.75 10.99
CA LEU A 614 -21.93 9.17 11.93
C LEU A 614 -20.57 9.03 11.22
N VAL A 615 -19.50 9.32 11.94
CA VAL A 615 -18.14 8.96 11.51
C VAL A 615 -17.69 7.78 12.37
N ALA A 616 -17.29 6.68 11.77
CA ALA A 616 -16.91 5.44 12.45
C ALA A 616 -15.41 5.20 12.36
N ASP A 617 -14.85 4.52 13.36
CA ASP A 617 -13.52 3.93 13.33
C ASP A 617 -13.60 2.41 13.08
N ASP A 618 -12.46 1.79 12.72
CA ASP A 618 -12.33 0.34 12.63
C ASP A 618 -12.85 -0.34 13.92
N GLY A 619 -13.78 -1.26 13.74
CA GLY A 619 -14.41 -2.01 14.83
C GLY A 619 -15.66 -1.38 15.44
N ASP A 620 -16.01 -0.14 15.15
CA ASP A 620 -17.25 0.46 15.63
C ASP A 620 -18.47 -0.29 15.08
N ILE A 621 -19.48 -0.48 15.92
CA ILE A 621 -20.75 -1.08 15.52
C ILE A 621 -21.74 0.04 15.27
N VAL A 622 -22.09 0.27 14.00
CA VAL A 622 -23.17 1.18 13.59
C VAL A 622 -24.43 0.35 13.40
N GLU A 623 -25.47 0.66 14.18
CA GLU A 623 -26.77 0.01 14.08
C GLU A 623 -27.74 0.87 13.23
N LEU A 624 -28.29 0.28 12.16
CA LEU A 624 -29.45 0.76 11.44
C LEU A 624 -30.69 0.11 12.05
N LEU A 625 -31.52 0.90 12.72
CA LEU A 625 -32.67 0.44 13.48
C LEU A 625 -33.92 0.28 12.58
N PRO A 626 -34.96 -0.46 13.02
CA PRO A 626 -36.20 -0.64 12.27
C PRO A 626 -36.90 0.66 11.89
N ASN A 627 -36.76 1.70 12.72
CA ASN A 627 -37.28 3.05 12.44
C ASN A 627 -36.39 3.87 11.47
N LYS A 628 -35.39 3.23 10.87
CA LYS A 628 -34.43 3.84 9.94
C LYS A 628 -33.57 4.97 10.55
N THR A 629 -33.35 4.96 11.86
CA THR A 629 -32.32 5.79 12.50
C THR A 629 -31.03 5.02 12.66
N ILE A 630 -29.91 5.71 12.78
CA ILE A 630 -28.60 5.09 13.05
C ILE A 630 -28.08 5.47 14.42
N ARG A 631 -27.26 4.60 15.01
CA ARG A 631 -26.51 4.90 16.24
C ARG A 631 -25.24 4.07 16.31
N LYS A 632 -24.22 4.57 16.99
CA LYS A 632 -23.09 3.73 17.43
C LYS A 632 -23.50 2.95 18.66
N ASN A 633 -23.26 1.63 18.66
CA ASN A 633 -23.61 0.75 19.80
C ASN A 633 -22.52 -0.27 20.10
N GLY A 634 -21.42 0.22 20.65
CA GLY A 634 -20.27 -0.59 21.03
C GLY A 634 -19.22 -0.71 19.95
N ARG A 635 -18.22 -1.56 20.23
CA ARG A 635 -17.07 -1.79 19.37
C ARG A 635 -16.61 -3.23 19.52
N ILE A 636 -16.22 -3.86 18.41
CA ILE A 636 -15.49 -5.13 18.42
C ILE A 636 -13.99 -4.86 18.48
N SER A 637 -13.24 -5.84 18.96
CA SER A 637 -11.78 -5.80 18.88
C SER A 637 -11.35 -6.09 17.46
N VAL A 638 -10.65 -5.16 16.86
CA VAL A 638 -9.99 -5.28 15.56
C VAL A 638 -8.49 -5.00 15.72
N GLY A 639 -7.69 -5.40 14.75
CA GLY A 639 -6.24 -5.19 14.76
C GLY A 639 -5.64 -5.45 13.40
N ASN A 640 -4.31 -5.44 13.36
CA ASN A 640 -3.55 -5.67 12.15
C ASN A 640 -2.71 -6.94 12.29
N LYS A 641 -2.70 -7.78 11.25
CA LYS A 641 -1.70 -8.83 11.08
C LYS A 641 -0.63 -8.34 10.12
N LEU A 642 0.61 -8.35 10.57
CA LEU A 642 1.76 -7.76 9.89
C LEU A 642 2.49 -8.85 9.08
N TYR A 643 2.92 -8.52 7.88
CA TYR A 643 3.65 -9.43 6.98
C TYR A 643 4.92 -8.79 6.43
N ASP A 644 5.99 -9.58 6.32
CA ASP A 644 7.27 -9.17 5.73
C ASP A 644 7.30 -9.34 4.20
N ASP A 645 8.42 -8.98 3.57
CA ASP A 645 8.64 -9.13 2.11
C ASP A 645 8.57 -10.57 1.61
N ALA A 646 8.69 -11.56 2.50
CA ALA A 646 8.59 -12.98 2.18
C ALA A 646 7.20 -13.57 2.49
N ASP A 647 6.18 -12.72 2.66
CA ASP A 647 4.81 -13.11 3.02
C ASP A 647 4.70 -13.87 4.36
N LYS A 648 5.63 -13.63 5.28
CA LYS A 648 5.60 -14.26 6.59
C LYS A 648 5.03 -13.34 7.65
N PRO A 649 4.21 -13.85 8.57
CA PRO A 649 3.67 -13.05 9.66
C PRO A 649 4.78 -12.54 10.59
N VAL A 650 4.72 -11.26 10.93
CA VAL A 650 5.63 -10.59 11.86
C VAL A 650 4.86 -10.24 13.13
N HIS A 651 5.39 -10.63 14.29
CA HIS A 651 4.76 -10.30 15.56
C HIS A 651 5.01 -8.82 15.93
N GLU A 652 4.00 -8.13 16.46
CA GLU A 652 4.10 -6.72 16.85
C GLU A 652 5.28 -6.43 17.80
N ALA A 653 5.56 -7.35 18.76
CA ALA A 653 6.70 -7.20 19.66
C ALA A 653 8.03 -7.10 18.91
N VAL A 654 8.18 -7.86 17.80
CA VAL A 654 9.38 -7.80 16.96
C VAL A 654 9.51 -6.43 16.28
N VAL A 655 8.39 -5.87 15.84
CA VAL A 655 8.39 -4.53 15.22
C VAL A 655 8.74 -3.47 16.25
N LYS A 656 8.16 -3.53 17.45
CA LYS A 656 8.49 -2.64 18.57
C LYS A 656 9.98 -2.70 18.93
N ASP A 657 10.56 -3.91 18.98
CA ASP A 657 11.99 -4.08 19.20
C ASP A 657 12.82 -3.46 18.07
N ARG A 658 12.44 -3.67 16.81
CA ARG A 658 13.14 -3.06 15.66
C ARG A 658 13.10 -1.53 15.69
N ILE A 659 11.94 -0.94 16.01
CA ILE A 659 11.78 0.51 16.18
C ILE A 659 12.70 1.01 17.32
N HIS A 660 12.69 0.32 18.46
CA HIS A 660 13.53 0.69 19.61
C HIS A 660 15.02 0.60 19.24
N ILE A 661 15.44 -0.50 18.60
CA ILE A 661 16.83 -0.69 18.14
C ILE A 661 17.23 0.39 17.14
N SER A 662 16.36 0.78 16.22
CA SER A 662 16.67 1.82 15.22
C SER A 662 16.88 3.20 15.82
N ARG A 663 16.18 3.51 16.91
CA ARG A 663 16.23 4.82 17.61
C ARG A 663 17.31 4.88 18.70
N GLU A 664 17.43 3.82 19.48
CA GLU A 664 18.17 3.80 20.74
C GLU A 664 19.39 2.85 20.71
N GLY A 665 19.38 1.86 19.82
CA GLY A 665 20.47 0.88 19.70
C GLY A 665 20.44 -0.25 20.71
N ILE A 666 21.56 -1.01 20.75
CA ILE A 666 21.74 -2.18 21.62
C ILE A 666 23.02 -2.01 22.45
N PHE A 667 22.94 -2.37 23.72
CA PHE A 667 24.06 -2.42 24.67
C PHE A 667 24.11 -3.79 25.33
N MET A 668 25.06 -4.64 24.93
CA MET A 668 25.20 -6.00 25.45
C MET A 668 26.34 -6.07 26.45
N ILE A 669 26.10 -6.75 27.57
CA ILE A 669 27.06 -6.99 28.64
C ILE A 669 27.26 -8.50 28.83
N VAL A 670 28.50 -8.98 28.72
CA VAL A 670 28.81 -10.39 28.92
C VAL A 670 29.61 -10.55 30.21
N LEU A 671 28.99 -11.18 31.20
CA LEU A 671 29.59 -11.54 32.48
C LEU A 671 30.01 -13.01 32.45
N THR A 672 31.28 -13.29 32.80
CA THR A 672 31.77 -14.66 32.93
C THR A 672 32.05 -14.94 34.41
N ILE A 673 31.24 -15.87 35.00
CA ILE A 673 31.33 -16.21 36.43
C ILE A 673 31.78 -17.68 36.61
N SER A 674 32.50 -17.94 37.71
CA SER A 674 32.94 -19.30 38.06
C SER A 674 31.77 -20.12 38.58
N LYS A 675 31.60 -21.34 38.07
CA LYS A 675 30.64 -22.31 38.59
C LYS A 675 30.93 -22.69 40.04
N LYS A 676 32.22 -22.70 40.42
CA LYS A 676 32.66 -23.10 41.79
C LYS A 676 32.43 -22.02 42.84
N THR A 677 32.74 -20.78 42.48
CA THR A 677 32.77 -19.66 43.46
C THR A 677 31.64 -18.66 43.24
N GLY A 678 30.92 -18.71 42.11
CA GLY A 678 29.88 -17.76 41.75
C GLY A 678 30.37 -16.33 41.48
N ARG A 679 31.72 -16.12 41.41
CA ARG A 679 32.33 -14.79 41.23
C ARG A 679 32.77 -14.57 39.80
N LEU A 680 32.91 -13.29 39.44
CA LEU A 680 33.39 -12.86 38.14
C LEU A 680 34.86 -13.34 37.93
N ILE A 681 35.12 -13.96 36.76
CA ILE A 681 36.44 -14.52 36.43
C ILE A 681 37.29 -13.51 35.64
N LYS A 682 36.66 -12.73 34.77
CA LYS A 682 37.30 -11.76 33.91
C LYS A 682 36.51 -10.43 33.85
N THR A 683 37.18 -9.39 33.36
CA THR A 683 36.53 -8.09 33.10
C THR A 683 35.29 -8.30 32.20
N PRO A 684 34.15 -7.66 32.53
CA PRO A 684 32.97 -7.73 31.66
C PRO A 684 33.25 -7.27 30.25
N ASP A 685 32.86 -8.09 29.26
CA ASP A 685 32.88 -7.70 27.85
C ASP A 685 31.64 -6.88 27.53
N ILE A 686 31.83 -5.76 26.83
CA ILE A 686 30.75 -4.82 26.48
C ILE A 686 30.73 -4.67 24.95
N VAL A 687 29.55 -4.81 24.36
CA VAL A 687 29.32 -4.61 22.93
C VAL A 687 28.20 -3.59 22.75
N SER A 688 28.47 -2.51 22.01
CA SER A 688 27.49 -1.50 21.62
C SER A 688 27.24 -1.55 20.11
N ARG A 689 25.98 -1.45 19.68
CA ARG A 689 25.59 -1.33 18.27
C ARG A 689 24.50 -0.28 18.13
N ALA A 690 24.65 0.60 17.16
CA ALA A 690 23.71 1.67 16.85
C ALA A 690 23.36 2.59 18.03
N PHE A 691 24.25 2.67 19.06
CA PHE A 691 24.06 3.49 20.27
C PHE A 691 25.24 4.44 20.48
N ILE A 692 26.38 3.93 21.01
CA ILE A 692 27.62 4.70 21.23
C ILE A 692 28.81 4.03 20.55
N TYR A 693 29.80 4.85 20.18
CA TYR A 693 31.09 4.35 19.74
C TYR A 693 31.98 4.12 20.96
N LEU A 694 32.33 2.85 21.23
CA LEU A 694 32.99 2.46 22.48
C LEU A 694 34.32 3.13 22.68
N ASP A 695 35.10 3.33 21.60
CA ASP A 695 36.45 3.96 21.67
C ASP A 695 36.41 5.43 22.12
N ASN A 696 35.28 6.09 21.94
CA ASN A 696 35.08 7.48 22.36
C ASN A 696 34.36 7.61 23.72
N SER A 697 34.11 6.50 24.41
CA SER A 697 33.27 6.45 25.63
C SER A 697 33.97 5.74 26.79
N GLU A 698 35.30 5.81 26.86
CA GLU A 698 36.12 5.09 27.86
C GLU A 698 35.72 5.37 29.31
N GLU A 699 35.39 6.61 29.65
CA GLU A 699 34.97 6.99 30.99
C GLU A 699 33.67 6.32 31.40
N LEU A 700 32.64 6.34 30.51
CA LEU A 700 31.35 5.70 30.73
C LEU A 700 31.50 4.17 30.85
N ILE A 701 32.28 3.57 29.96
CA ILE A 701 32.58 2.13 29.98
C ILE A 701 33.34 1.76 31.25
N GLY A 702 34.27 2.60 31.71
CA GLY A 702 34.96 2.44 32.97
C GLY A 702 34.02 2.45 34.19
N LYS A 703 33.06 3.38 34.23
CA LYS A 703 32.04 3.47 35.30
C LYS A 703 31.15 2.21 35.28
N ILE A 704 30.71 1.74 34.10
CA ILE A 704 29.91 0.55 33.96
C ILE A 704 30.65 -0.72 34.39
N ARG A 705 31.92 -0.87 33.98
CA ARG A 705 32.75 -2.00 34.42
C ARG A 705 33.01 -2.00 35.94
N HIS A 706 33.20 -0.84 36.53
CA HIS A 706 33.33 -0.70 37.99
C HIS A 706 32.03 -1.13 38.70
N TYR A 707 30.89 -0.59 38.29
CA TYR A 707 29.58 -0.96 38.79
C TYR A 707 29.35 -2.49 38.72
N LEU A 708 29.60 -3.12 37.57
CA LEU A 708 29.41 -4.55 37.37
C LEU A 708 30.32 -5.41 38.28
N ARG A 709 31.58 -4.98 38.52
CA ARG A 709 32.49 -5.63 39.48
C ARG A 709 31.93 -5.61 40.91
N VAL A 710 31.49 -4.45 41.37
CA VAL A 710 30.90 -4.31 42.72
C VAL A 710 29.63 -5.14 42.85
N LYS A 711 28.77 -5.10 41.85
CA LYS A 711 27.48 -5.85 41.86
C LYS A 711 27.69 -7.37 41.86
N THR A 712 28.74 -7.86 41.22
CA THR A 712 29.05 -9.32 41.09
C THR A 712 30.09 -9.80 42.09
N ASP A 713 30.46 -9.00 43.12
CA ASP A 713 31.41 -9.45 44.18
C ASP A 713 30.80 -10.47 45.15
N LYS A 714 29.48 -10.57 45.20
CA LYS A 714 28.75 -11.64 45.92
C LYS A 714 28.77 -12.93 45.14
N SER A 715 28.86 -14.07 45.85
CA SER A 715 28.76 -15.41 45.21
C SER A 715 27.37 -15.63 44.64
N ILE A 716 27.26 -15.95 43.33
CA ILE A 716 26.01 -16.18 42.60
C ILE A 716 26.03 -17.63 42.10
N SER A 717 25.33 -18.52 42.81
CA SER A 717 25.45 -19.97 42.61
C SER A 717 24.20 -20.60 41.99
N THR A 718 23.03 -20.07 42.29
CA THR A 718 21.75 -20.64 41.85
C THR A 718 21.17 -20.01 40.60
N GLU A 719 20.30 -20.70 39.85
CA GLU A 719 19.62 -20.13 38.67
C GLU A 719 18.65 -18.99 39.05
N PRO A 720 17.90 -19.00 40.14
CA PRO A 720 17.13 -17.84 40.58
C PRO A 720 17.97 -16.59 40.81
N GLU A 721 19.16 -16.70 41.44
CA GLU A 721 20.09 -15.59 41.65
C GLU A 721 20.60 -15.01 40.32
N VAL A 722 20.86 -15.84 39.33
CA VAL A 722 21.26 -15.39 37.98
C VAL A 722 20.15 -14.63 37.28
N LYS A 723 18.90 -15.06 37.43
CA LYS A 723 17.74 -14.34 36.87
C LYS A 723 17.58 -12.96 37.51
N VAL A 724 17.65 -12.87 38.84
CA VAL A 724 17.57 -11.61 39.57
C VAL A 724 18.70 -10.68 39.15
N LEU A 725 19.95 -11.19 39.12
CA LEU A 725 21.10 -10.39 38.67
C LEU A 725 20.92 -9.85 37.25
N LYS A 726 20.37 -10.65 36.33
CA LYS A 726 20.12 -10.17 34.96
C LYS A 726 19.16 -8.98 34.94
N GLU A 727 18.04 -9.04 35.66
CA GLU A 727 17.09 -7.93 35.69
C GLU A 727 17.68 -6.71 36.40
N GLU A 728 18.37 -6.87 37.53
CA GLU A 728 19.04 -5.77 38.23
C GLU A 728 20.10 -5.08 37.35
N VAL A 729 20.95 -5.87 36.68
CA VAL A 729 21.97 -5.34 35.73
C VAL A 729 21.31 -4.59 34.58
N LYS A 730 20.22 -5.14 34.02
CA LYS A 730 19.48 -4.49 32.96
C LYS A 730 18.95 -3.12 33.39
N GLU A 731 18.23 -3.08 34.52
CA GLU A 731 17.64 -1.84 35.04
C GLU A 731 18.69 -0.79 35.40
N ASP A 732 19.70 -1.18 36.17
CA ASP A 732 20.75 -0.26 36.67
C ASP A 732 21.61 0.28 35.51
N ILE A 733 21.97 -0.58 34.53
CA ILE A 733 22.74 -0.12 33.37
C ILE A 733 21.91 0.77 32.47
N THR A 734 20.62 0.46 32.25
CA THR A 734 19.72 1.33 31.50
C THR A 734 19.68 2.73 32.12
N ARG A 735 19.58 2.82 33.45
CA ARG A 735 19.61 4.08 34.17
C ARG A 735 20.97 4.81 34.02
N ILE A 736 22.09 4.11 34.19
CA ILE A 736 23.46 4.70 34.02
C ILE A 736 23.63 5.24 32.59
N LEU A 737 23.16 4.53 31.61
CA LEU A 737 23.25 4.96 30.21
C LEU A 737 22.34 6.15 29.93
N PHE A 738 21.12 6.15 30.45
CA PHE A 738 20.20 7.27 30.34
C PHE A 738 20.75 8.53 31.01
N ASP A 739 21.27 8.43 32.23
CA ASP A 739 21.86 9.57 32.99
C ASP A 739 23.07 10.15 32.26
N ALA A 740 23.81 9.33 31.51
CA ALA A 740 25.01 9.77 30.79
C ALA A 740 24.74 10.29 29.37
N THR A 741 23.69 9.82 28.71
CA THR A 741 23.48 10.04 27.25
C THR A 741 22.12 10.59 26.90
N GLY A 742 21.11 10.48 27.77
CA GLY A 742 19.71 10.79 27.49
C GLY A 742 18.99 9.72 26.66
N HIS A 743 19.64 8.57 26.39
CA HIS A 743 19.11 7.48 25.56
C HIS A 743 18.93 6.18 26.35
N THR A 744 18.00 5.33 25.91
CA THR A 744 17.62 4.06 26.55
C THR A 744 17.81 2.87 25.62
N PRO A 745 19.04 2.46 25.29
CA PRO A 745 19.27 1.32 24.40
C PRO A 745 18.74 0.01 25.00
N ILE A 746 18.49 -0.99 24.14
CA ILE A 746 18.17 -2.34 24.63
C ILE A 746 19.38 -2.91 25.35
N VAL A 747 19.33 -3.02 26.68
CA VAL A 747 20.38 -3.61 27.48
C VAL A 747 20.18 -5.12 27.58
N ILE A 748 21.19 -5.88 27.14
CA ILE A 748 21.16 -7.36 27.12
C ILE A 748 22.27 -7.92 28.02
N PRO A 749 21.99 -8.29 29.29
CA PRO A 749 22.94 -8.99 30.13
C PRO A 749 23.02 -10.47 29.81
N VAL A 750 24.20 -10.95 29.44
CA VAL A 750 24.53 -12.37 29.20
C VAL A 750 25.43 -12.83 30.32
N ILE A 751 25.04 -13.90 31.02
CA ILE A 751 25.84 -14.48 32.11
C ILE A 751 26.27 -15.88 31.73
N ASN A 752 27.60 -16.07 31.56
CA ASN A 752 28.21 -17.35 31.25
C ASN A 752 28.80 -17.95 32.53
N LYS A 753 28.39 -19.18 32.89
CA LYS A 753 28.96 -19.97 33.98
C LYS A 753 30.01 -20.93 33.41
N VAL A 754 31.28 -20.80 33.81
CA VAL A 754 32.41 -21.64 33.37
C VAL A 754 33.10 -22.36 34.52
#